data_c3d38724ac6459439db0d1f9547059ed
#
_entry.id   c3d38724ac6459439db0d1f9547059ed
#
_cell.length_a   1.000
_cell.length_b   1.000
_cell.length_c   1.000
_cell.angle_alpha   90.00
_cell.angle_beta   90.00
_cell.angle_gamma   90.00
#
_symmetry.space_group_name_H-M   'P 1'
#
loop_
_entity.id
_entity.type
_entity.pdbx_description
1 polymer ?
#
loop_
_entity_poly.entity_id
_entity_poly.type
_entity_poly.pdbx_seq_one_letter_code
_entity_poly.pdbx_strand_id
1 'polypeptide(L)'
;MCLFGLGLISGKAGSVFGPTVAWAAEGLESMNDQGEGTFLPQESLIEDDLLSNEPLAIAGNGITVLELKGSTRYETAAKEALQAYSKSTSVIVACGESYADSVAVGGLAGALQCPILLSGKNWIPEVTTQALDALDANTIIVLGGHDVISSSVETALRKYGAVTRLAGPTRYETQMAIFEYGRSRGYWTGDTAIVATGEGFADALAMSPVAFALKAPVFFCSGSGVLPEAQQQALSSLSGVKKVLIAGGTHVISSTTESHIKKLGKQAVRLGGEWRYQTSAAIAQYAVNNLGFTWEGVAFTTGSSPYDALAGSPLQGKYKAPLLLVDAGQVVAASAVGQASSSITFLGGYQAVALPTRVAICTKLGVKSYANVSLAPYNISMYAMADLEASGGGANGITSGQFLEMLDPNNVQYGTQEYYQFAVLTNGYSGMSAAQLDSYIAYNCAYSESSYGRTSGLRGMGTAFIEAAKTYGINEVYLLSHAIWESGWGCSELASGWTPDKDGTVVVNGKSYPYYQGTTYYNFYGIGAYDSNALSGGRAMAVKQGWTSPKLAVLGAASWILSNYLNRAGGPQNTLYLMKFDVIGAAKGNGIWHQYCTGGNTWVLGISRVMHGCYVNAGRSFESNGLSFSVPSYNG
;
A
#
# COMPACT_ATOMS: atom_id res chain seq x y z
N MET A 1 -11.70 18.30 20.03
CA MET A 1 -13.11 17.99 19.81
C MET A 1 -13.48 18.45 18.39
N CYS A 2 -13.73 17.53 17.50
CA CYS A 2 -14.26 17.89 16.19
C CYS A 2 -15.77 18.04 16.34
N LEU A 3 -16.30 19.20 16.04
CA LEU A 3 -17.70 19.53 16.20
C LEU A 3 -18.38 19.52 14.82
N PHE A 4 -19.59 18.94 14.73
CA PHE A 4 -20.44 19.06 13.57
C PHE A 4 -20.89 20.53 13.39
N GLY A 5 -20.01 21.37 12.85
CA GLY A 5 -20.30 22.74 12.50
C GLY A 5 -20.50 22.88 10.99
N LEU A 6 -21.63 23.46 10.57
CA LEU A 6 -21.88 23.89 9.20
C LEU A 6 -21.02 25.12 8.90
N GLY A 7 -19.88 24.95 8.25
CA GLY A 7 -19.05 26.06 7.77
C GLY A 7 -18.99 26.04 6.25
N LEU A 8 -19.71 26.97 5.58
CA LEU A 8 -19.51 27.31 4.18
C LEU A 8 -18.27 28.22 4.11
N ILE A 9 -17.19 27.72 3.55
CA ILE A 9 -16.08 28.58 3.13
C ILE A 9 -16.31 28.90 1.65
N SER A 10 -17.08 29.95 1.37
CA SER A 10 -17.14 30.54 0.03
C SER A 10 -15.98 31.53 -0.10
N GLY A 11 -15.26 31.47 -1.22
CA GLY A 11 -14.11 32.36 -1.52
C GLY A 11 -14.49 33.83 -1.69
N LYS A 12 -14.92 34.48 -0.60
CA LYS A 12 -14.91 35.94 -0.46
C LYS A 12 -14.54 36.30 1.00
N ALA A 13 -13.46 37.02 1.15
CA ALA A 13 -12.95 37.50 2.41
C ALA A 13 -13.99 38.23 3.24
N GLY A 14 -14.26 37.72 4.43
CA GLY A 14 -15.05 38.38 5.46
C GLY A 14 -14.80 37.65 6.77
N SER A 15 -13.94 38.25 7.62
CA SER A 15 -13.52 37.72 8.92
C SER A 15 -14.69 37.68 9.90
N VAL A 16 -15.04 36.49 10.36
CA VAL A 16 -15.78 36.29 11.62
C VAL A 16 -15.26 35.03 12.30
N PHE A 17 -14.24 35.15 13.12
CA PHE A 17 -13.84 34.12 14.08
C PHE A 17 -13.56 34.77 15.44
N GLY A 18 -14.31 34.34 16.44
CA GLY A 18 -14.04 34.62 17.85
C GLY A 18 -13.17 33.47 18.46
N PRO A 19 -12.61 33.66 19.65
CA PRO A 19 -11.58 32.77 20.21
C PRO A 19 -12.11 31.38 20.50
N THR A 20 -11.33 30.38 20.07
CA THR A 20 -11.51 28.95 20.28
C THR A 20 -11.28 28.57 21.73
N VAL A 21 -12.18 27.78 22.31
CA VAL A 21 -11.97 27.08 23.58
C VAL A 21 -11.88 25.59 23.28
N ALA A 22 -10.67 25.02 23.43
CA ALA A 22 -10.41 23.60 23.32
C ALA A 22 -10.97 22.88 24.57
N TRP A 23 -11.97 22.02 24.39
CA TRP A 23 -12.45 21.12 25.42
C TRP A 23 -12.42 19.69 24.90
N ALA A 24 -11.75 18.80 25.64
CA ALA A 24 -11.70 17.35 25.45
C ALA A 24 -10.58 16.76 24.58
N ALA A 25 -9.62 17.53 24.04
CA ALA A 25 -8.40 16.92 23.50
C ALA A 25 -7.40 16.53 24.60
N GLU A 26 -7.44 17.18 25.76
CA GLU A 26 -6.46 16.95 26.85
C GLU A 26 -6.54 15.55 27.49
N GLY A 27 -7.66 14.84 27.36
CA GLY A 27 -7.81 13.49 27.92
C GLY A 27 -7.31 12.38 27.01
N LEU A 28 -7.09 12.64 25.72
CA LEU A 28 -6.64 11.65 24.74
C LEU A 28 -5.20 11.85 24.29
N GLU A 29 -4.66 13.07 24.40
CA GLU A 29 -3.22 13.32 24.13
C GLU A 29 -2.31 12.71 25.21
N SER A 30 -2.79 12.53 26.45
CA SER A 30 -2.04 11.83 27.48
C SER A 30 -1.94 10.31 27.28
N MET A 31 -2.61 9.73 26.29
CA MET A 31 -2.49 8.31 25.93
C MET A 31 -1.33 8.01 24.98
N ASN A 32 -0.59 9.01 24.50
CA ASN A 32 0.42 8.77 23.46
C ASN A 32 1.83 8.48 23.96
N ASP A 33 2.16 8.62 25.24
CA ASP A 33 3.57 8.49 25.62
C ASP A 33 3.92 7.57 26.80
N GLN A 34 2.98 7.03 27.55
CA GLN A 34 3.29 6.13 28.67
C GLN A 34 2.19 5.08 28.94
N GLY A 35 1.57 4.59 27.92
CA GLY A 35 0.60 3.50 28.02
C GLY A 35 1.10 2.27 27.26
N GLU A 36 2.27 1.74 27.60
CA GLU A 36 2.52 0.31 27.50
C GLU A 36 1.59 -0.43 28.52
N GLY A 37 0.31 -0.32 28.33
CA GLY A 37 -0.57 -1.43 28.55
C GLY A 37 -0.11 -2.43 27.51
N THR A 38 0.63 -3.42 27.94
CA THR A 38 0.94 -4.62 27.21
C THR A 38 -0.37 -5.11 26.56
N PHE A 39 -0.62 -4.65 25.32
CA PHE A 39 -1.24 -5.50 24.34
C PHE A 39 -0.27 -6.67 24.22
N LEU A 40 -0.49 -7.69 25.02
CA LEU A 40 -0.15 -9.02 24.60
C LEU A 40 -1.08 -9.25 23.40
N PRO A 41 -0.59 -9.24 22.15
CA PRO A 41 -1.26 -10.02 21.17
C PRO A 41 -1.26 -11.40 21.83
N GLN A 42 -2.42 -11.95 22.06
CA GLN A 42 -2.52 -13.37 22.01
C GLN A 42 -2.11 -13.63 20.56
N GLU A 43 -0.80 -13.87 20.36
CA GLU A 43 -0.31 -14.65 19.28
C GLU A 43 -1.08 -15.96 19.32
N SER A 44 -2.27 -15.97 18.74
CA SER A 44 -2.64 -17.11 17.97
C SER A 44 -1.55 -17.11 16.89
N LEU A 45 -0.51 -17.87 17.10
CA LEU A 45 0.28 -18.47 16.09
C LEU A 45 -0.68 -19.17 15.11
N ILE A 46 -1.28 -18.38 14.22
CA ILE A 46 -1.44 -18.85 12.87
C ILE A 46 0.04 -18.89 12.44
N GLU A 47 0.63 -20.08 12.51
CA GLU A 47 1.68 -20.44 11.61
C GLU A 47 1.08 -20.12 10.23
N ASP A 48 1.24 -18.88 9.78
CA ASP A 48 1.11 -18.53 8.37
C ASP A 48 2.08 -19.50 7.72
N ASP A 49 1.51 -20.48 7.02
CA ASP A 49 2.28 -21.43 6.24
C ASP A 49 3.16 -20.58 5.31
N LEU A 50 4.42 -20.35 5.70
CA LEU A 50 5.39 -19.46 5.05
C LEU A 50 5.54 -19.78 3.56
N LEU A 51 4.95 -20.87 3.12
CA LEU A 51 5.05 -21.44 1.78
C LEU A 51 3.71 -21.43 1.01
N SER A 52 2.57 -21.03 1.62
CA SER A 52 1.30 -20.97 0.92
C SER A 52 1.20 -19.69 0.08
N ASN A 53 1.41 -19.83 -1.22
CA ASN A 53 1.08 -18.83 -2.23
C ASN A 53 -0.34 -19.11 -2.74
N GLU A 54 -1.37 -18.75 -1.98
CA GLU A 54 -2.74 -18.78 -2.51
C GLU A 54 -2.89 -17.64 -3.52
N PRO A 55 -3.20 -17.94 -4.80
CA PRO A 55 -3.49 -16.90 -5.76
C PRO A 55 -4.75 -16.15 -5.32
N LEU A 56 -4.66 -14.84 -5.17
CA LEU A 56 -5.84 -14.02 -4.95
C LEU A 56 -6.67 -14.05 -6.24
N ALA A 57 -7.67 -14.93 -6.29
CA ALA A 57 -8.60 -15.00 -7.41
C ALA A 57 -9.52 -13.78 -7.36
N ILE A 58 -9.26 -12.78 -8.22
CA ILE A 58 -10.13 -11.62 -8.36
C ILE A 58 -11.18 -11.93 -9.41
N ALA A 59 -12.42 -12.04 -8.98
CA ALA A 59 -13.57 -12.21 -9.85
C ALA A 59 -13.82 -10.92 -10.65
N GLY A 60 -13.51 -10.93 -11.93
CA GLY A 60 -13.82 -9.85 -12.87
C GLY A 60 -12.96 -9.95 -14.13
N ASN A 61 -13.50 -10.35 -15.26
CA ASN A 61 -12.84 -10.58 -16.56
C ASN A 61 -11.86 -11.77 -16.65
N GLY A 62 -11.78 -12.66 -15.64
CA GLY A 62 -10.97 -13.88 -15.72
C GLY A 62 -9.45 -13.68 -15.56
N ILE A 63 -8.99 -12.49 -15.12
CA ILE A 63 -7.56 -12.27 -14.84
C ILE A 63 -7.27 -12.67 -13.39
N THR A 64 -6.35 -13.60 -13.21
CA THR A 64 -5.82 -14.00 -11.90
C THR A 64 -4.68 -13.07 -11.49
N VAL A 65 -4.68 -12.58 -10.27
CA VAL A 65 -3.59 -11.78 -9.72
C VAL A 65 -2.85 -12.62 -8.67
N LEU A 66 -1.58 -12.86 -8.92
CA LEU A 66 -0.67 -13.51 -7.98
C LEU A 66 0.14 -12.45 -7.24
N GLU A 67 0.16 -12.51 -5.91
CA GLU A 67 1.01 -11.68 -5.07
C GLU A 67 2.11 -12.52 -4.43
N LEU A 68 3.37 -12.26 -4.82
CA LEU A 68 4.54 -12.84 -4.19
C LEU A 68 5.14 -11.78 -3.27
N LYS A 69 4.71 -11.80 -2.01
CA LYS A 69 5.08 -10.82 -0.99
C LYS A 69 5.44 -11.51 0.32
N GLY A 70 6.44 -10.99 1.00
CA GLY A 70 6.82 -11.36 2.34
C GLY A 70 6.87 -10.12 3.24
N SER A 71 6.99 -10.32 4.55
CA SER A 71 7.27 -9.26 5.52
C SER A 71 8.65 -8.65 5.31
N THR A 72 9.55 -9.39 4.65
CA THR A 72 10.90 -8.98 4.30
C THR A 72 11.23 -9.38 2.86
N ARG A 73 12.23 -8.72 2.25
CA ARG A 73 12.79 -9.10 0.94
C ARG A 73 13.29 -10.54 0.87
N TYR A 74 13.72 -11.09 2.00
CA TYR A 74 14.20 -12.48 2.10
C TYR A 74 13.04 -13.46 1.99
N GLU A 75 11.93 -13.17 2.62
CA GLU A 75 10.71 -13.96 2.53
C GLU A 75 10.09 -13.85 1.13
N THR A 76 10.06 -12.65 0.53
CA THR A 76 9.65 -12.47 -0.86
C THR A 76 10.48 -13.36 -1.78
N ALA A 77 11.81 -13.32 -1.66
CA ALA A 77 12.72 -14.13 -2.47
C ALA A 77 12.52 -15.65 -2.27
N ALA A 78 12.27 -16.11 -1.04
CA ALA A 78 11.97 -17.51 -0.75
C ALA A 78 10.67 -17.95 -1.43
N LYS A 79 9.61 -17.14 -1.36
CA LYS A 79 8.33 -17.41 -2.03
C LYS A 79 8.47 -17.45 -3.56
N GLU A 80 9.22 -16.52 -4.15
CA GLU A 80 9.52 -16.50 -5.59
C GLU A 80 10.28 -17.76 -6.03
N ALA A 81 11.28 -18.17 -5.24
CA ALA A 81 12.07 -19.37 -5.52
C ALA A 81 11.21 -20.65 -5.47
N LEU A 82 10.38 -20.79 -4.45
CA LEU A 82 9.51 -21.96 -4.25
C LEU A 82 8.31 -21.97 -5.22
N GLN A 83 7.84 -20.80 -5.66
CA GLN A 83 6.87 -20.70 -6.75
C GLN A 83 7.45 -21.20 -8.07
N ALA A 84 8.74 -20.96 -8.31
CA ALA A 84 9.41 -21.41 -9.53
C ALA A 84 9.84 -22.88 -9.47
N TYR A 85 10.24 -23.38 -8.29
CA TYR A 85 10.89 -24.67 -8.13
C TYR A 85 10.41 -25.41 -6.89
N SER A 86 9.86 -26.60 -7.06
CA SER A 86 9.59 -27.52 -5.93
C SER A 86 10.90 -28.18 -5.41
N LYS A 87 11.88 -28.39 -6.30
CA LYS A 87 13.23 -28.91 -6.03
C LYS A 87 14.23 -28.26 -6.98
N SER A 88 15.48 -28.08 -6.51
CA SER A 88 16.55 -27.55 -7.36
C SER A 88 17.91 -28.02 -6.87
N THR A 89 18.66 -28.71 -7.71
CA THR A 89 20.01 -29.19 -7.39
C THR A 89 20.98 -28.05 -7.07
N SER A 90 20.82 -26.92 -7.72
CA SER A 90 21.65 -25.72 -7.52
C SER A 90 20.81 -24.56 -7.02
N VAL A 91 21.39 -23.72 -6.17
CA VAL A 91 20.81 -22.46 -5.72
C VAL A 91 21.86 -21.36 -5.77
N ILE A 92 21.48 -20.17 -6.24
CA ILE A 92 22.34 -18.99 -6.15
C ILE A 92 21.92 -18.19 -4.92
N VAL A 93 22.89 -17.81 -4.07
CA VAL A 93 22.67 -16.97 -2.91
C VAL A 93 23.31 -15.61 -3.16
N ALA A 94 22.49 -14.57 -3.15
CA ALA A 94 22.87 -13.18 -3.33
C ALA A 94 22.65 -12.37 -2.05
N CYS A 95 23.29 -11.19 -1.93
CA CYS A 95 23.11 -10.32 -0.78
C CYS A 95 21.82 -9.51 -0.90
N GLY A 96 20.94 -9.58 0.10
CA GLY A 96 19.74 -8.75 0.19
C GLY A 96 20.00 -7.31 0.62
N GLU A 97 21.26 -6.96 0.94
CA GLU A 97 21.67 -5.61 1.34
C GLU A 97 22.47 -4.88 0.23
N SER A 98 22.88 -5.63 -0.82
CA SER A 98 23.61 -5.09 -1.98
C SER A 98 23.20 -5.82 -3.27
N TYR A 99 22.74 -5.08 -4.26
CA TYR A 99 22.27 -5.63 -5.53
C TYR A 99 23.35 -5.78 -6.59
N ALA A 100 24.49 -5.09 -6.41
CA ALA A 100 25.44 -4.83 -7.49
C ALA A 100 25.97 -6.09 -8.19
N ASP A 101 26.17 -7.15 -7.43
CA ASP A 101 26.69 -8.43 -7.91
C ASP A 101 25.58 -9.36 -8.45
N SER A 102 24.32 -9.08 -8.15
CA SER A 102 23.20 -10.01 -8.39
C SER A 102 22.53 -9.82 -9.77
N VAL A 103 22.48 -8.58 -10.28
CA VAL A 103 21.70 -8.28 -11.49
C VAL A 103 22.34 -8.81 -12.79
N ALA A 104 23.58 -9.31 -12.75
CA ALA A 104 24.25 -9.97 -13.87
C ALA A 104 24.03 -11.49 -13.93
N VAL A 105 23.44 -12.08 -12.88
CA VAL A 105 23.46 -13.54 -12.72
C VAL A 105 22.33 -14.28 -13.45
N GLY A 106 21.34 -13.54 -14.00
CA GLY A 106 20.17 -14.12 -14.65
C GLY A 106 20.49 -15.19 -15.68
N GLY A 107 21.48 -14.96 -16.54
CA GLY A 107 21.91 -15.93 -17.55
C GLY A 107 22.52 -17.22 -16.94
N LEU A 108 23.29 -17.10 -15.86
CA LEU A 108 23.84 -18.25 -15.15
C LEU A 108 22.74 -19.04 -14.44
N ALA A 109 21.80 -18.36 -13.78
CA ALA A 109 20.63 -19.00 -13.17
C ALA A 109 19.83 -19.79 -14.23
N GLY A 110 19.67 -19.21 -15.43
CA GLY A 110 19.03 -19.86 -16.57
C GLY A 110 19.81 -21.07 -17.10
N ALA A 111 21.13 -21.01 -17.15
CA ALA A 111 21.97 -22.14 -17.55
C ALA A 111 21.89 -23.30 -16.54
N LEU A 112 21.84 -22.98 -15.25
CA LEU A 112 21.72 -23.93 -14.16
C LEU A 112 20.27 -24.37 -13.88
N GLN A 113 19.28 -23.67 -14.44
CA GLN A 113 17.86 -23.87 -14.17
C GLN A 113 17.59 -23.82 -12.65
N CYS A 114 18.06 -22.79 -11.98
CA CYS A 114 18.02 -22.69 -10.52
C CYS A 114 17.44 -21.37 -10.02
N PRO A 115 16.88 -21.35 -8.80
CA PRO A 115 16.40 -20.14 -8.16
C PRO A 115 17.55 -19.30 -7.61
N ILE A 116 17.20 -18.05 -7.26
CA ILE A 116 18.04 -17.12 -6.49
C ILE A 116 17.38 -16.93 -5.13
N LEU A 117 18.16 -17.08 -4.06
CA LEU A 117 17.77 -16.74 -2.68
C LEU A 117 18.60 -15.57 -2.17
N LEU A 118 18.11 -14.89 -1.15
CA LEU A 118 18.80 -13.76 -0.54
C LEU A 118 19.31 -14.10 0.87
N SER A 119 20.50 -13.61 1.23
CA SER A 119 21.03 -13.62 2.59
C SER A 119 21.38 -12.20 3.05
N GLY A 120 21.49 -11.98 4.36
CA GLY A 120 22.17 -10.81 4.89
C GLY A 120 23.69 -10.93 4.71
N LYS A 121 24.41 -9.82 4.93
CA LYS A 121 25.88 -9.81 4.87
C LYS A 121 26.50 -10.79 5.88
N ASN A 122 26.04 -10.77 7.13
CA ASN A 122 26.64 -11.49 8.25
C ASN A 122 25.73 -12.56 8.85
N TRP A 123 24.58 -12.83 8.28
CA TRP A 123 23.56 -13.75 8.80
C TRP A 123 22.72 -14.36 7.66
N ILE A 124 22.16 -15.53 7.93
CA ILE A 124 21.23 -16.16 6.99
C ILE A 124 19.84 -16.07 7.61
N PRO A 125 18.86 -15.46 6.92
CA PRO A 125 17.47 -15.46 7.36
C PRO A 125 16.92 -16.89 7.49
N GLU A 126 16.09 -17.13 8.49
CA GLU A 126 15.47 -18.43 8.70
C GLU A 126 14.67 -18.88 7.49
N VAL A 127 13.89 -17.98 6.88
CA VAL A 127 13.15 -18.26 5.64
C VAL A 127 14.05 -18.69 4.48
N THR A 128 15.29 -18.21 4.43
CA THR A 128 16.27 -18.64 3.42
C THR A 128 16.75 -20.06 3.69
N THR A 129 16.98 -20.42 4.95
CA THR A 129 17.36 -21.80 5.31
C THR A 129 16.23 -22.78 5.07
N GLN A 130 15.00 -22.40 5.41
CA GLN A 130 13.80 -23.18 5.12
C GLN A 130 13.62 -23.41 3.60
N ALA A 131 13.86 -22.38 2.79
CA ALA A 131 13.80 -22.52 1.34
C ALA A 131 14.92 -23.43 0.78
N LEU A 132 16.13 -23.36 1.33
CA LEU A 132 17.23 -24.26 0.96
C LEU A 132 16.90 -25.72 1.28
N ASP A 133 16.32 -25.99 2.44
CA ASP A 133 15.87 -27.33 2.85
C ASP A 133 14.72 -27.81 1.93
N ALA A 134 13.74 -26.96 1.66
CA ALA A 134 12.61 -27.30 0.78
C ALA A 134 13.05 -27.60 -0.66
N LEU A 135 14.02 -26.85 -1.19
CA LEU A 135 14.58 -27.03 -2.53
C LEU A 135 15.49 -28.26 -2.64
N ASP A 136 15.95 -28.81 -1.52
CA ASP A 136 16.88 -29.97 -1.48
C ASP A 136 18.17 -29.71 -2.27
N ALA A 137 18.73 -28.52 -2.08
CA ALA A 137 19.89 -28.06 -2.84
C ALA A 137 21.16 -28.76 -2.38
N ASN A 138 22.04 -29.12 -3.31
CA ASN A 138 23.35 -29.69 -2.99
C ASN A 138 24.54 -28.87 -3.54
N THR A 139 24.26 -27.87 -4.34
CA THR A 139 25.23 -26.92 -4.91
C THR A 139 24.77 -25.49 -4.68
N ILE A 140 25.61 -24.70 -4.01
CA ILE A 140 25.30 -23.33 -3.68
C ILE A 140 26.35 -22.40 -4.32
N ILE A 141 25.88 -21.42 -5.08
CA ILE A 141 26.74 -20.38 -5.67
C ILE A 141 26.50 -19.09 -4.88
N VAL A 142 27.55 -18.59 -4.23
CA VAL A 142 27.52 -17.33 -3.49
C VAL A 142 28.08 -16.21 -4.34
N LEU A 143 27.34 -15.10 -4.45
CA LEU A 143 27.73 -13.93 -5.25
C LEU A 143 28.35 -12.82 -4.40
N GLY A 144 29.44 -12.27 -4.90
CA GLY A 144 30.15 -11.16 -4.29
C GLY A 144 31.23 -11.55 -3.28
N GLY A 145 32.09 -10.60 -2.93
CA GLY A 145 33.22 -10.77 -2.00
C GLY A 145 32.76 -10.97 -0.54
N HIS A 146 33.74 -11.19 0.34
CA HIS A 146 33.48 -11.35 1.79
C HIS A 146 32.93 -10.07 2.44
N ASP A 147 33.13 -8.92 1.81
CA ASP A 147 32.52 -7.66 2.24
C ASP A 147 31.03 -7.55 1.91
N VAL A 148 30.53 -8.38 1.00
CA VAL A 148 29.14 -8.46 0.58
C VAL A 148 28.40 -9.60 1.29
N ILE A 149 28.99 -10.82 1.29
CA ILE A 149 28.51 -11.99 2.03
C ILE A 149 29.72 -12.57 2.78
N SER A 150 29.72 -12.50 4.11
CA SER A 150 30.85 -12.86 4.95
C SER A 150 31.24 -14.34 4.87
N SER A 151 32.47 -14.65 5.31
CA SER A 151 32.96 -16.03 5.41
C SER A 151 32.13 -16.88 6.39
N SER A 152 31.54 -16.27 7.42
CA SER A 152 30.66 -16.99 8.36
C SER A 152 29.38 -17.47 7.69
N VAL A 153 28.74 -16.63 6.87
CA VAL A 153 27.58 -17.01 6.06
C VAL A 153 27.95 -18.10 5.06
N GLU A 154 29.08 -17.95 4.35
CA GLU A 154 29.55 -18.99 3.43
C GLU A 154 29.78 -20.34 4.14
N THR A 155 30.39 -20.31 5.33
CA THR A 155 30.60 -21.52 6.14
C THR A 155 29.28 -22.16 6.57
N ALA A 156 28.30 -21.35 6.97
CA ALA A 156 26.97 -21.87 7.35
C ALA A 156 26.23 -22.47 6.17
N LEU A 157 26.36 -21.90 4.97
CA LEU A 157 25.75 -22.43 3.74
C LEU A 157 26.31 -23.82 3.36
N ARG A 158 27.55 -24.18 3.76
CA ARG A 158 28.14 -25.51 3.52
C ARG A 158 27.35 -26.65 4.16
N LYS A 159 26.49 -26.35 5.13
CA LYS A 159 25.55 -27.31 5.71
C LYS A 159 24.53 -27.82 4.69
N TYR A 160 24.20 -26.99 3.70
CA TYR A 160 23.16 -27.26 2.70
C TYR A 160 23.74 -27.77 1.37
N GLY A 161 25.03 -27.68 1.13
CA GLY A 161 25.66 -28.16 -0.09
C GLY A 161 27.08 -27.69 -0.33
N ALA A 162 27.66 -28.09 -1.44
CA ALA A 162 28.96 -27.62 -1.89
C ALA A 162 28.88 -26.13 -2.29
N VAL A 163 29.69 -25.28 -1.69
CA VAL A 163 29.68 -23.82 -1.91
C VAL A 163 30.78 -23.41 -2.87
N THR A 164 30.39 -22.65 -3.90
CA THR A 164 31.31 -21.96 -4.83
C THR A 164 31.05 -20.46 -4.76
N ARG A 165 32.07 -19.65 -4.51
CA ARG A 165 31.97 -18.19 -4.52
C ARG A 165 32.38 -17.63 -5.89
N LEU A 166 31.56 -16.73 -6.43
CA LEU A 166 31.85 -15.94 -7.62
C LEU A 166 31.97 -14.47 -7.20
N ALA A 167 33.17 -13.92 -7.26
CA ALA A 167 33.47 -12.60 -6.74
C ALA A 167 34.65 -11.95 -7.47
N GLY A 168 34.69 -10.63 -7.44
CA GLY A 168 35.80 -9.79 -7.81
C GLY A 168 35.87 -8.53 -6.95
N PRO A 169 36.92 -7.71 -7.07
CA PRO A 169 37.06 -6.47 -6.31
C PRO A 169 35.91 -5.47 -6.51
N THR A 170 35.33 -5.45 -7.69
CA THR A 170 34.17 -4.62 -8.01
C THR A 170 33.08 -5.45 -8.70
N ARG A 171 31.91 -4.87 -8.90
CA ARG A 171 30.79 -5.48 -9.65
C ARG A 171 31.17 -5.92 -11.06
N TYR A 172 32.14 -5.25 -11.67
CA TYR A 172 32.61 -5.57 -13.03
C TYR A 172 33.42 -6.87 -13.02
N GLU A 173 34.30 -7.06 -12.05
CA GLU A 173 35.06 -8.31 -11.91
C GLU A 173 34.19 -9.44 -11.36
N THR A 174 33.21 -9.15 -10.51
CA THR A 174 32.20 -10.16 -10.11
C THR A 174 31.40 -10.63 -11.33
N GLN A 175 30.96 -9.72 -12.18
CA GLN A 175 30.30 -10.07 -13.44
C GLN A 175 31.22 -10.93 -14.34
N MET A 176 32.50 -10.60 -14.41
CA MET A 176 33.47 -11.41 -15.17
C MET A 176 33.66 -12.80 -14.53
N ALA A 177 33.67 -12.91 -13.21
CA ALA A 177 33.73 -14.21 -12.54
C ALA A 177 32.52 -15.10 -12.87
N ILE A 178 31.31 -14.49 -12.94
CA ILE A 178 30.08 -15.17 -13.39
C ILE A 178 30.24 -15.64 -14.84
N PHE A 179 30.73 -14.77 -15.71
CA PHE A 179 30.97 -15.09 -17.12
C PHE A 179 31.97 -16.24 -17.28
N GLU A 180 33.13 -16.17 -16.62
CA GLU A 180 34.18 -17.21 -16.70
C GLU A 180 33.74 -18.55 -16.12
N TYR A 181 32.94 -18.52 -15.05
CA TYR A 181 32.35 -19.72 -14.49
C TYR A 181 31.44 -20.44 -15.52
N GLY A 182 30.60 -19.69 -16.20
CA GLY A 182 29.75 -20.26 -17.25
C GLY A 182 30.53 -20.67 -18.50
N ARG A 183 31.56 -19.89 -18.88
CA ARG A 183 32.42 -20.18 -20.04
C ARG A 183 33.21 -21.48 -19.83
N SER A 184 33.81 -21.66 -18.66
CA SER A 184 34.59 -22.86 -18.34
C SER A 184 33.77 -24.16 -18.34
N ARG A 185 32.42 -24.03 -18.18
CA ARG A 185 31.47 -25.14 -18.18
C ARG A 185 30.70 -25.27 -19.48
N GLY A 186 30.97 -24.42 -20.47
CA GLY A 186 30.29 -24.45 -21.76
C GLY A 186 28.81 -24.04 -21.70
N TYR A 187 28.41 -23.20 -20.73
CA TYR A 187 27.02 -22.79 -20.55
C TYR A 187 26.51 -21.77 -21.57
N TRP A 188 27.43 -20.98 -22.15
CA TRP A 188 27.09 -19.93 -23.12
C TRP A 188 26.93 -20.49 -24.54
N THR A 189 25.89 -21.29 -24.75
CA THR A 189 25.62 -21.97 -26.01
C THR A 189 24.67 -21.22 -26.94
N GLY A 190 24.03 -20.15 -26.46
CA GLY A 190 23.08 -19.33 -27.22
C GLY A 190 23.77 -18.38 -28.21
N ASP A 191 23.00 -17.81 -29.12
CA ASP A 191 23.43 -16.82 -30.10
C ASP A 191 23.36 -15.38 -29.60
N THR A 192 22.93 -15.16 -28.36
CA THR A 192 22.65 -13.83 -27.82
C THR A 192 23.46 -13.57 -26.55
N ALA A 193 24.01 -12.36 -26.45
CA ALA A 193 24.57 -11.79 -25.22
C ALA A 193 23.80 -10.51 -24.83
N ILE A 194 23.99 -10.06 -23.60
CA ILE A 194 23.31 -8.87 -23.07
C ILE A 194 24.35 -7.87 -22.58
N VAL A 195 24.09 -6.59 -22.83
CA VAL A 195 24.87 -5.47 -22.31
C VAL A 195 23.94 -4.57 -21.51
N ALA A 196 24.30 -4.27 -20.26
CA ALA A 196 23.58 -3.39 -19.36
C ALA A 196 24.54 -2.43 -18.65
N THR A 197 24.03 -1.39 -17.99
CA THR A 197 24.88 -0.53 -17.15
C THR A 197 25.22 -1.23 -15.83
N GLY A 198 26.46 -1.05 -15.37
CA GLY A 198 26.87 -1.46 -14.02
C GLY A 198 26.52 -0.44 -12.92
N GLU A 199 26.08 0.77 -13.27
CA GLU A 199 25.85 1.88 -12.32
C GLU A 199 24.43 1.91 -11.76
N GLY A 200 23.50 1.19 -12.37
CA GLY A 200 22.10 1.12 -11.95
C GLY A 200 21.55 -0.29 -12.07
N PHE A 201 20.49 -0.58 -11.35
CA PHE A 201 19.87 -1.92 -11.36
C PHE A 201 18.74 -2.07 -12.38
N ALA A 202 18.00 -1.00 -12.67
CA ALA A 202 16.67 -1.07 -13.27
C ALA A 202 16.65 -1.77 -14.64
N ASP A 203 17.54 -1.36 -15.55
CA ASP A 203 17.57 -1.90 -16.91
C ASP A 203 18.08 -3.36 -16.92
N ALA A 204 19.10 -3.67 -16.10
CA ALA A 204 19.61 -5.03 -15.92
C ALA A 204 18.56 -5.95 -15.27
N LEU A 205 17.83 -5.45 -14.27
CA LEU A 205 16.75 -6.18 -13.59
C LEU A 205 15.61 -6.52 -14.56
N ALA A 206 15.12 -5.54 -15.32
CA ALA A 206 14.09 -5.76 -16.35
C ALA A 206 14.53 -6.76 -17.44
N MET A 207 15.83 -6.82 -17.73
CA MET A 207 16.41 -7.75 -18.70
C MET A 207 16.68 -9.16 -18.12
N SER A 208 16.70 -9.32 -16.78
CA SER A 208 17.10 -10.58 -16.13
C SER A 208 16.23 -11.78 -16.51
N PRO A 209 14.90 -11.70 -16.68
CA PRO A 209 14.10 -12.82 -17.19
C PRO A 209 14.51 -13.25 -18.61
N VAL A 210 14.86 -12.29 -19.46
CA VAL A 210 15.36 -12.57 -20.82
C VAL A 210 16.73 -13.25 -20.77
N ALA A 211 17.63 -12.76 -19.90
CA ALA A 211 18.93 -13.38 -19.67
C ALA A 211 18.78 -14.84 -19.22
N PHE A 212 17.86 -15.11 -18.30
CA PHE A 212 17.54 -16.45 -17.82
C PHE A 212 17.04 -17.35 -18.96
N ALA A 213 16.02 -16.91 -19.68
CA ALA A 213 15.37 -17.72 -20.72
C ALA A 213 16.33 -18.05 -21.88
N LEU A 214 17.20 -17.11 -22.24
CA LEU A 214 18.20 -17.28 -23.30
C LEU A 214 19.51 -17.91 -22.82
N LYS A 215 19.69 -18.10 -21.49
CA LYS A 215 20.98 -18.50 -20.87
C LYS A 215 22.12 -17.57 -21.36
N ALA A 216 21.81 -16.29 -21.47
CA ALA A 216 22.70 -15.30 -22.10
C ALA A 216 23.66 -14.67 -21.09
N PRO A 217 24.96 -14.58 -21.37
CA PRO A 217 25.87 -13.85 -20.51
C PRO A 217 25.54 -12.35 -20.53
N VAL A 218 25.65 -11.71 -19.35
CA VAL A 218 25.41 -10.28 -19.16
C VAL A 218 26.75 -9.57 -18.94
N PHE A 219 26.99 -8.49 -19.66
CA PHE A 219 28.19 -7.65 -19.56
C PHE A 219 27.83 -6.25 -19.09
N PHE A 220 28.59 -5.71 -18.16
CA PHE A 220 28.37 -4.37 -17.64
C PHE A 220 29.20 -3.30 -18.35
N CYS A 221 28.55 -2.21 -18.73
CA CYS A 221 29.19 -0.95 -19.07
C CYS A 221 29.53 -0.16 -17.81
N SER A 222 30.64 0.58 -17.86
CA SER A 222 31.04 1.57 -16.85
C SER A 222 30.09 2.77 -16.80
N GLY A 223 30.30 3.68 -15.86
CA GLY A 223 29.54 4.93 -15.73
C GLY A 223 29.61 5.86 -16.95
N SER A 224 30.63 5.70 -17.81
CA SER A 224 30.68 6.39 -19.11
C SER A 224 29.85 5.71 -20.21
N GLY A 225 29.16 4.61 -19.87
CA GLY A 225 28.39 3.82 -20.85
C GLY A 225 29.23 3.01 -21.82
N VAL A 226 30.54 2.84 -21.55
CA VAL A 226 31.48 2.08 -22.38
C VAL A 226 31.77 0.74 -21.73
N LEU A 227 31.84 -0.32 -22.53
CA LEU A 227 32.29 -1.64 -22.07
C LEU A 227 33.77 -1.55 -21.66
N PRO A 228 34.14 -1.93 -20.42
CA PRO A 228 35.54 -2.06 -20.04
C PRO A 228 36.28 -3.08 -20.91
N GLU A 229 37.60 -2.99 -20.98
CA GLU A 229 38.41 -3.79 -21.91
C GLU A 229 38.21 -5.31 -21.72
N ALA A 230 38.17 -5.77 -20.46
CA ALA A 230 37.94 -7.20 -20.14
C ALA A 230 36.60 -7.70 -20.69
N GLN A 231 35.53 -6.90 -20.55
CA GLN A 231 34.20 -7.23 -21.08
C GLN A 231 34.19 -7.18 -22.64
N GLN A 232 34.93 -6.26 -23.27
CA GLN A 232 35.07 -6.22 -24.73
C GLN A 232 35.76 -7.50 -25.24
N GLN A 233 36.85 -7.90 -24.60
CA GLN A 233 37.58 -9.13 -24.96
C GLN A 233 36.71 -10.38 -24.73
N ALA A 234 36.00 -10.45 -23.63
CA ALA A 234 35.09 -11.55 -23.33
C ALA A 234 33.97 -11.65 -24.38
N LEU A 235 33.30 -10.55 -24.70
CA LEU A 235 32.27 -10.51 -25.74
C LEU A 235 32.81 -10.90 -27.11
N SER A 236 34.02 -10.48 -27.46
CA SER A 236 34.70 -10.81 -28.70
C SER A 236 35.01 -12.31 -28.80
N SER A 237 35.36 -12.97 -27.68
CA SER A 237 35.66 -14.40 -27.60
C SER A 237 34.45 -15.31 -27.87
N LEU A 238 33.25 -14.79 -27.77
CA LEU A 238 32.00 -15.53 -28.01
C LEU A 238 31.66 -15.59 -29.50
N SER A 239 32.31 -16.47 -30.24
CA SER A 239 32.09 -16.62 -31.70
C SER A 239 30.68 -17.09 -32.07
N GLY A 240 30.00 -17.84 -31.19
CA GLY A 240 28.60 -18.28 -31.35
C GLY A 240 27.57 -17.16 -31.21
N VAL A 241 27.92 -16.07 -30.52
CA VAL A 241 26.99 -14.94 -30.29
C VAL A 241 26.89 -14.11 -31.59
N LYS A 242 25.68 -14.02 -32.11
CA LYS A 242 25.31 -13.24 -33.32
C LYS A 242 24.62 -11.92 -32.95
N LYS A 243 23.95 -11.85 -31.80
CA LYS A 243 23.11 -10.75 -31.37
C LYS A 243 23.52 -10.27 -29.98
N VAL A 244 23.48 -8.96 -29.77
CA VAL A 244 23.66 -8.35 -28.46
C VAL A 244 22.47 -7.45 -28.16
N LEU A 245 21.74 -7.75 -27.09
CA LEU A 245 20.68 -6.91 -26.60
C LEU A 245 21.28 -5.86 -25.66
N ILE A 246 21.02 -4.60 -25.92
CA ILE A 246 21.51 -3.46 -25.14
C ILE A 246 20.34 -2.94 -24.30
N ALA A 247 20.41 -3.14 -22.98
CA ALA A 247 19.38 -2.72 -22.04
C ALA A 247 19.65 -1.29 -21.55
N GLY A 248 18.94 -0.33 -22.10
CA GLY A 248 19.02 1.08 -21.75
C GLY A 248 19.26 2.03 -22.92
N GLY A 249 18.95 3.31 -22.70
CA GLY A 249 19.12 4.39 -23.65
C GLY A 249 20.60 4.80 -23.85
N THR A 250 20.84 5.74 -24.75
CA THR A 250 22.20 6.25 -25.07
C THR A 250 22.84 7.04 -23.93
N HIS A 251 22.05 7.51 -22.97
CA HIS A 251 22.54 8.20 -21.76
C HIS A 251 23.24 7.26 -20.78
N VAL A 252 22.85 5.98 -20.74
CA VAL A 252 23.43 4.98 -19.83
C VAL A 252 24.37 4.01 -20.52
N ILE A 253 24.15 3.71 -21.81
CA ILE A 253 25.04 2.88 -22.64
C ILE A 253 25.35 3.63 -23.94
N SER A 254 26.58 4.07 -24.08
CA SER A 254 26.98 4.97 -25.16
C SER A 254 26.82 4.37 -26.54
N SER A 255 26.68 5.22 -27.56
CA SER A 255 26.73 4.82 -28.96
C SER A 255 28.10 4.21 -29.38
N THR A 256 29.16 4.52 -28.62
CA THR A 256 30.48 3.90 -28.79
C THR A 256 30.42 2.40 -28.51
N THR A 257 29.75 1.97 -27.45
CA THR A 257 29.52 0.55 -27.12
C THR A 257 28.73 -0.15 -28.23
N GLU A 258 27.66 0.47 -28.71
CA GLU A 258 26.89 -0.09 -29.83
C GLU A 258 27.71 -0.21 -31.10
N SER A 259 28.52 0.80 -31.40
CA SER A 259 29.43 0.79 -32.56
C SER A 259 30.50 -0.29 -32.43
N HIS A 260 31.03 -0.50 -31.21
CA HIS A 260 31.99 -1.58 -30.94
C HIS A 260 31.36 -2.96 -31.20
N ILE A 261 30.13 -3.21 -30.69
CA ILE A 261 29.39 -4.46 -30.94
C ILE A 261 29.23 -4.72 -32.45
N LYS A 262 28.84 -3.69 -33.23
CA LYS A 262 28.69 -3.79 -34.67
C LYS A 262 30.02 -4.09 -35.38
N LYS A 263 31.14 -3.51 -34.89
CA LYS A 263 32.50 -3.81 -35.44
C LYS A 263 32.92 -5.26 -35.17
N LEU A 264 32.40 -5.91 -34.14
CA LEU A 264 32.60 -7.34 -33.89
C LEU A 264 31.76 -8.24 -34.82
N GLY A 265 31.05 -7.67 -35.80
CA GLY A 265 30.15 -8.40 -36.70
C GLY A 265 28.86 -8.89 -36.03
N LYS A 266 28.51 -8.37 -34.87
CA LYS A 266 27.32 -8.77 -34.12
C LYS A 266 26.19 -7.76 -34.35
N GLN A 267 24.93 -8.26 -34.41
CA GLN A 267 23.74 -7.41 -34.44
C GLN A 267 23.58 -6.75 -33.08
N ALA A 268 23.55 -5.43 -33.01
CA ALA A 268 23.21 -4.67 -31.82
C ALA A 268 21.73 -4.30 -31.86
N VAL A 269 20.98 -4.67 -30.81
CA VAL A 269 19.56 -4.34 -30.65
C VAL A 269 19.41 -3.55 -29.35
N ARG A 270 19.14 -2.24 -29.50
CA ARG A 270 18.95 -1.36 -28.33
C ARG A 270 17.50 -1.38 -27.88
N LEU A 271 17.30 -1.64 -26.58
CA LEU A 271 16.02 -1.65 -25.88
C LEU A 271 16.10 -0.61 -24.76
N GLY A 272 15.54 0.56 -25.00
CA GLY A 272 15.64 1.69 -24.07
C GLY A 272 14.46 2.65 -24.24
N GLY A 273 14.20 3.41 -23.19
CA GLY A 273 13.23 4.49 -23.14
C GLY A 273 13.81 5.71 -22.44
N GLU A 274 13.01 6.73 -22.23
CA GLU A 274 13.42 7.96 -21.53
C GLU A 274 13.73 7.67 -20.06
N TRP A 275 12.90 6.81 -19.43
CA TRP A 275 13.03 6.39 -18.05
C TRP A 275 13.02 4.85 -17.95
N ARG A 276 13.40 4.31 -16.77
CA ARG A 276 13.42 2.87 -16.48
C ARG A 276 12.10 2.15 -16.78
N TYR A 277 10.96 2.84 -16.63
CA TYR A 277 9.63 2.28 -16.87
C TYR A 277 9.40 2.04 -18.37
N GLN A 278 9.77 2.97 -19.25
CA GLN A 278 9.70 2.79 -20.70
C GLN A 278 10.76 1.79 -21.18
N THR A 279 11.96 1.77 -20.55
CA THR A 279 12.98 0.75 -20.86
C THR A 279 12.44 -0.65 -20.55
N SER A 280 11.84 -0.88 -19.38
CA SER A 280 11.25 -2.18 -19.03
C SER A 280 10.14 -2.58 -20.00
N ALA A 281 9.30 -1.63 -20.43
CA ALA A 281 8.27 -1.86 -21.45
C ALA A 281 8.86 -2.25 -22.81
N ALA A 282 9.93 -1.56 -23.26
CA ALA A 282 10.60 -1.87 -24.53
C ALA A 282 11.23 -3.26 -24.51
N ILE A 283 11.85 -3.64 -23.39
CA ILE A 283 12.41 -5.00 -23.18
C ILE A 283 11.29 -6.03 -23.24
N ALA A 284 10.20 -5.81 -22.52
CA ALA A 284 9.06 -6.72 -22.47
C ALA A 284 8.41 -6.92 -23.84
N GLN A 285 8.15 -5.83 -24.56
CA GLN A 285 7.60 -5.89 -25.93
C GLN A 285 8.51 -6.63 -26.89
N TYR A 286 9.83 -6.36 -26.81
CA TYR A 286 10.78 -7.09 -27.64
C TYR A 286 10.80 -8.59 -27.31
N ALA A 287 10.77 -8.95 -26.02
CA ALA A 287 10.76 -10.34 -25.58
C ALA A 287 9.50 -11.07 -26.07
N VAL A 288 8.33 -10.45 -25.97
CA VAL A 288 7.07 -11.03 -26.46
C VAL A 288 7.08 -11.16 -27.99
N ASN A 289 7.51 -10.13 -28.70
CA ASN A 289 7.45 -10.12 -30.17
C ASN A 289 8.53 -10.98 -30.84
N ASN A 290 9.68 -11.22 -30.18
CA ASN A 290 10.86 -11.80 -30.85
C ASN A 290 11.47 -13.02 -30.14
N LEU A 291 11.15 -13.26 -28.85
CA LEU A 291 11.85 -14.27 -28.03
C LEU A 291 10.92 -15.34 -27.47
N GLY A 292 9.64 -15.34 -27.88
CA GLY A 292 8.65 -16.32 -27.46
C GLY A 292 8.21 -16.15 -26.00
N PHE A 293 8.32 -14.94 -25.47
CA PHE A 293 7.66 -14.55 -24.23
C PHE A 293 6.17 -14.31 -24.47
N THR A 294 5.39 -14.36 -23.40
CA THR A 294 3.97 -14.04 -23.44
C THR A 294 3.64 -13.05 -22.31
N TRP A 295 2.52 -12.37 -22.41
CA TRP A 295 2.04 -11.51 -21.34
C TRP A 295 1.45 -12.29 -20.14
N GLU A 296 1.26 -13.60 -20.31
CA GLU A 296 0.75 -14.48 -19.25
C GLU A 296 1.72 -14.50 -18.07
N GLY A 297 1.22 -14.18 -16.87
CA GLY A 297 2.04 -14.09 -15.67
C GLY A 297 3.00 -12.89 -15.64
N VAL A 298 2.82 -11.88 -16.51
CA VAL A 298 3.66 -10.67 -16.50
C VAL A 298 3.79 -10.11 -15.09
N ALA A 299 5.03 -9.84 -14.65
CA ALA A 299 5.29 -9.34 -13.32
C ALA A 299 5.43 -7.82 -13.28
N PHE A 300 4.94 -7.24 -12.20
CA PHE A 300 5.10 -5.84 -11.84
C PHE A 300 5.87 -5.72 -10.52
N THR A 301 6.88 -4.86 -10.49
CA THR A 301 7.68 -4.56 -9.30
C THR A 301 8.08 -3.09 -9.28
N THR A 302 8.53 -2.58 -8.13
CA THR A 302 8.98 -1.19 -8.03
C THR A 302 10.23 -0.93 -8.87
N GLY A 303 10.25 0.21 -9.55
CA GLY A 303 11.45 0.74 -10.20
C GLY A 303 12.41 1.45 -9.25
N SER A 304 12.02 1.64 -7.98
CA SER A 304 12.81 2.39 -6.98
C SER A 304 13.73 1.50 -6.14
N SER A 305 13.48 0.19 -6.09
CA SER A 305 14.29 -0.80 -5.35
C SER A 305 14.37 -2.13 -6.11
N PRO A 306 15.54 -2.80 -6.16
CA PRO A 306 15.68 -4.07 -6.85
C PRO A 306 15.28 -5.30 -6.03
N TYR A 307 15.24 -5.18 -4.72
CA TYR A 307 15.37 -6.32 -3.83
C TYR A 307 14.22 -7.33 -3.89
N ASP A 308 13.00 -6.88 -4.08
CA ASP A 308 11.85 -7.77 -4.19
C ASP A 308 11.77 -8.52 -5.54
N ALA A 309 12.52 -8.10 -6.54
CA ALA A 309 12.50 -8.74 -7.85
C ALA A 309 13.83 -9.39 -8.26
N LEU A 310 14.88 -9.27 -7.43
CA LEU A 310 16.17 -9.92 -7.72
C LEU A 310 16.01 -11.43 -7.85
N ALA A 311 15.23 -12.04 -6.98
CA ALA A 311 14.93 -13.46 -6.98
C ALA A 311 13.79 -13.85 -7.96
N GLY A 312 12.99 -12.88 -8.40
CA GLY A 312 11.88 -13.10 -9.35
C GLY A 312 12.33 -13.39 -10.79
N SER A 313 13.59 -13.07 -11.14
CA SER A 313 14.12 -13.32 -12.49
C SER A 313 14.06 -14.77 -12.95
N PRO A 314 14.43 -15.78 -12.12
CA PRO A 314 14.29 -17.18 -12.48
C PRO A 314 12.83 -17.60 -12.69
N LEU A 315 11.91 -17.10 -11.87
CA LEU A 315 10.48 -17.36 -12.00
C LEU A 315 9.97 -16.84 -13.35
N GLN A 316 10.19 -15.55 -13.63
CA GLN A 316 9.73 -14.92 -14.85
C GLN A 316 10.41 -15.49 -16.10
N GLY A 317 11.70 -15.75 -16.03
CA GLY A 317 12.46 -16.33 -17.14
C GLY A 317 12.07 -17.78 -17.47
N LYS A 318 11.75 -18.59 -16.44
CA LYS A 318 11.30 -19.98 -16.59
C LYS A 318 9.96 -20.05 -17.31
N TYR A 319 9.03 -19.18 -16.99
CA TYR A 319 7.71 -19.12 -17.63
C TYR A 319 7.68 -18.21 -18.85
N LYS A 320 8.81 -17.59 -19.22
CA LYS A 320 8.90 -16.62 -20.32
C LYS A 320 7.86 -15.50 -20.19
N ALA A 321 7.72 -14.99 -18.99
CA ALA A 321 6.89 -13.83 -18.68
C ALA A 321 7.77 -12.59 -18.45
N PRO A 322 7.40 -11.41 -18.96
CA PRO A 322 8.20 -10.19 -18.77
C PRO A 322 8.15 -9.67 -17.33
N LEU A 323 9.13 -8.82 -16.99
CA LEU A 323 9.18 -8.03 -15.76
C LEU A 323 9.06 -6.54 -16.10
N LEU A 324 8.04 -5.89 -15.58
CA LEU A 324 7.75 -4.47 -15.77
C LEU A 324 8.01 -3.68 -14.48
N LEU A 325 8.68 -2.55 -14.63
CA LEU A 325 8.94 -1.62 -13.54
C LEU A 325 7.81 -0.58 -13.45
N VAL A 326 7.36 -0.34 -12.22
CA VAL A 326 6.28 0.60 -11.93
C VAL A 326 6.59 1.33 -10.61
N ASP A 327 5.98 2.50 -10.41
CA ASP A 327 5.96 3.22 -9.13
C ASP A 327 4.71 4.11 -9.07
N ALA A 328 4.51 4.84 -7.98
CA ALA A 328 3.39 5.76 -7.81
C ALA A 328 3.34 6.78 -8.98
N GLY A 329 2.20 6.86 -9.66
CA GLY A 329 2.02 7.69 -10.85
C GLY A 329 2.77 7.21 -12.10
N GLN A 330 3.62 6.18 -12.00
CA GLN A 330 4.46 5.67 -13.08
C GLN A 330 4.03 4.25 -13.51
N VAL A 331 2.81 4.16 -14.04
CA VAL A 331 2.22 2.90 -14.55
C VAL A 331 2.27 2.79 -16.08
N VAL A 332 3.08 3.61 -16.73
CA VAL A 332 3.19 3.63 -18.21
C VAL A 332 3.59 2.27 -18.78
N ALA A 333 4.41 1.52 -18.07
CA ALA A 333 4.83 0.18 -18.48
C ALA A 333 3.65 -0.80 -18.59
N ALA A 334 2.60 -0.66 -17.78
CA ALA A 334 1.40 -1.49 -17.87
C ALA A 334 0.64 -1.31 -19.19
N SER A 335 0.82 -0.17 -19.90
CA SER A 335 0.24 0.05 -21.23
C SER A 335 0.85 -0.84 -22.31
N ALA A 336 2.01 -1.44 -22.06
CA ALA A 336 2.64 -2.36 -23.00
C ALA A 336 1.97 -3.74 -22.98
N VAL A 337 1.25 -4.08 -21.91
CA VAL A 337 0.61 -5.39 -21.75
C VAL A 337 -0.55 -5.51 -22.74
N GLY A 338 -0.49 -6.53 -23.59
CA GLY A 338 -1.58 -6.83 -24.52
C GLY A 338 -2.81 -7.42 -23.81
N GLN A 339 -3.97 -7.39 -24.47
CA GLN A 339 -5.25 -7.84 -23.92
C GLN A 339 -5.37 -9.35 -23.64
N ALA A 340 -4.34 -10.13 -23.92
CA ALA A 340 -4.38 -11.59 -23.85
C ALA A 340 -3.81 -12.19 -22.56
N SER A 341 -3.61 -11.40 -21.50
CA SER A 341 -3.13 -11.92 -20.22
C SER A 341 -4.30 -12.43 -19.37
N SER A 342 -4.27 -13.69 -18.98
CA SER A 342 -5.20 -14.27 -18.01
C SER A 342 -4.64 -14.26 -16.59
N SER A 343 -3.36 -13.93 -16.40
CA SER A 343 -2.73 -13.77 -15.09
C SER A 343 -1.67 -12.67 -15.08
N ILE A 344 -1.53 -12.02 -13.93
CA ILE A 344 -0.47 -11.04 -13.65
C ILE A 344 0.13 -11.34 -12.28
N THR A 345 1.37 -10.90 -12.06
CA THR A 345 2.09 -11.12 -10.81
C THR A 345 2.58 -9.79 -10.22
N PHE A 346 2.43 -9.59 -8.93
CA PHE A 346 3.12 -8.53 -8.20
C PHE A 346 4.25 -9.13 -7.37
N LEU A 347 5.48 -8.64 -7.58
CA LEU A 347 6.66 -9.01 -6.80
C LEU A 347 6.94 -7.94 -5.76
N GLY A 348 6.96 -8.35 -4.48
CA GLY A 348 7.10 -7.46 -3.33
C GLY A 348 5.77 -7.09 -2.68
N GLY A 349 5.85 -6.59 -1.44
CA GLY A 349 4.70 -6.13 -0.65
C GLY A 349 4.15 -4.78 -1.09
N TYR A 350 3.18 -4.26 -0.32
CA TYR A 350 2.58 -2.94 -0.59
C TYR A 350 3.53 -1.76 -0.39
N GLN A 351 4.66 -1.97 0.29
CA GLN A 351 5.74 -0.97 0.37
C GLN A 351 6.57 -0.91 -0.92
N ALA A 352 6.68 -2.02 -1.65
CA ALA A 352 7.38 -2.06 -2.92
C ALA A 352 6.48 -1.55 -4.07
N VAL A 353 5.27 -2.10 -4.18
CA VAL A 353 4.26 -1.62 -5.13
C VAL A 353 3.01 -1.27 -4.35
N ALA A 354 2.83 0.01 -4.07
CA ALA A 354 1.73 0.52 -3.27
C ALA A 354 0.36 0.12 -3.85
N LEU A 355 -0.61 -0.09 -2.97
CA LEU A 355 -1.94 -0.56 -3.40
C LEU A 355 -2.61 0.35 -4.44
N PRO A 356 -2.54 1.69 -4.38
CA PRO A 356 -3.08 2.52 -5.45
C PRO A 356 -2.44 2.24 -6.82
N THR A 357 -1.13 1.98 -6.85
CA THR A 357 -0.41 1.59 -8.07
C THR A 357 -0.90 0.25 -8.61
N ARG A 358 -1.09 -0.75 -7.72
CA ARG A 358 -1.65 -2.06 -8.12
C ARG A 358 -3.07 -1.92 -8.68
N VAL A 359 -3.92 -1.13 -8.00
CA VAL A 359 -5.29 -0.86 -8.45
C VAL A 359 -5.28 -0.16 -9.82
N ALA A 360 -4.39 0.83 -10.03
CA ALA A 360 -4.25 1.52 -11.32
C ALA A 360 -3.84 0.55 -12.44
N ILE A 361 -2.90 -0.36 -12.16
CA ILE A 361 -2.48 -1.41 -13.10
C ILE A 361 -3.66 -2.35 -13.40
N CYS A 362 -4.30 -2.88 -12.37
CA CYS A 362 -5.44 -3.78 -12.50
C CYS A 362 -6.58 -3.14 -13.31
N THR A 363 -6.95 -1.88 -12.98
CA THR A 363 -7.96 -1.12 -13.72
C THR A 363 -7.59 -0.97 -15.20
N LYS A 364 -6.33 -0.63 -15.48
CA LYS A 364 -5.82 -0.47 -16.86
C LYS A 364 -5.86 -1.78 -17.65
N LEU A 365 -5.71 -2.91 -16.98
CA LEU A 365 -5.79 -4.24 -17.57
C LEU A 365 -7.22 -4.81 -17.59
N GLY A 366 -8.22 -4.03 -17.15
CA GLY A 366 -9.63 -4.42 -17.19
C GLY A 366 -10.11 -5.20 -15.96
N VAL A 367 -9.33 -5.31 -14.91
CA VAL A 367 -9.76 -5.86 -13.61
C VAL A 367 -10.60 -4.80 -12.91
N LYS A 368 -11.89 -5.09 -12.67
CA LYS A 368 -12.84 -4.11 -12.14
C LYS A 368 -12.62 -3.71 -10.69
N SER A 369 -12.10 -4.63 -9.87
CA SER A 369 -11.74 -4.36 -8.48
C SER A 369 -10.56 -5.22 -8.07
N TYR A 370 -9.71 -4.69 -7.20
CA TYR A 370 -8.57 -5.38 -6.65
C TYR A 370 -8.54 -5.16 -5.14
N ALA A 371 -8.51 -6.24 -4.35
CA ALA A 371 -8.53 -6.19 -2.87
C ALA A 371 -9.70 -5.36 -2.30
N ASN A 372 -10.89 -5.39 -2.92
CA ASN A 372 -12.04 -4.55 -2.62
C ASN A 372 -11.76 -3.04 -2.68
N VAL A 373 -10.74 -2.63 -3.43
CA VAL A 373 -10.34 -1.23 -3.61
C VAL A 373 -10.67 -0.76 -5.01
N SER A 374 -11.20 0.45 -5.11
CA SER A 374 -11.42 1.19 -6.36
C SER A 374 -10.71 2.55 -6.30
N LEU A 375 -10.26 3.05 -7.45
CA LEU A 375 -9.80 4.43 -7.55
C LEU A 375 -10.98 5.34 -7.86
N ALA A 376 -11.06 6.45 -7.13
CA ALA A 376 -12.01 7.54 -7.39
C ALA A 376 -11.25 8.70 -8.05
N PRO A 377 -11.34 8.88 -9.38
CA PRO A 377 -10.65 9.96 -10.06
C PRO A 377 -11.36 11.30 -9.81
N TYR A 378 -10.57 12.32 -9.47
CA TYR A 378 -11.04 13.69 -9.27
C TYR A 378 -10.34 14.64 -10.22
N ASN A 379 -11.10 15.53 -10.84
CA ASN A 379 -10.59 16.55 -11.78
C ASN A 379 -10.03 17.78 -11.04
N ILE A 380 -9.10 17.52 -10.13
CA ILE A 380 -8.36 18.54 -9.38
C ILE A 380 -6.98 17.98 -9.07
N SER A 381 -5.93 18.82 -9.05
CA SER A 381 -4.62 18.39 -8.59
C SER A 381 -4.55 18.38 -7.06
N MET A 382 -3.73 17.52 -6.51
CA MET A 382 -3.51 17.45 -5.07
C MET A 382 -2.92 18.76 -4.52
N TYR A 383 -2.07 19.44 -5.30
CA TYR A 383 -1.54 20.77 -4.95
C TYR A 383 -2.65 21.81 -4.84
N ALA A 384 -3.57 21.88 -5.80
CA ALA A 384 -4.69 22.82 -5.76
C ALA A 384 -5.62 22.51 -4.56
N MET A 385 -5.81 21.24 -4.23
CA MET A 385 -6.59 20.85 -3.06
C MET A 385 -5.90 21.27 -1.74
N ALA A 386 -4.58 21.08 -1.62
CA ALA A 386 -3.81 21.47 -0.46
C ALA A 386 -3.81 23.00 -0.25
N ASP A 387 -3.75 23.77 -1.33
CA ASP A 387 -3.81 25.24 -1.27
C ASP A 387 -5.22 25.72 -0.85
N LEU A 388 -6.28 25.05 -1.31
CA LEU A 388 -7.64 25.34 -0.86
C LEU A 388 -7.80 25.08 0.64
N GLU A 389 -7.32 23.95 1.15
CA GLU A 389 -7.35 23.61 2.58
C GLU A 389 -6.54 24.63 3.41
N ALA A 390 -5.32 24.96 2.99
CA ALA A 390 -4.45 25.89 3.71
C ALA A 390 -4.98 27.33 3.70
N SER A 391 -5.69 27.75 2.66
CA SER A 391 -6.33 29.07 2.55
C SER A 391 -7.68 29.13 3.27
N GLY A 392 -8.24 27.99 3.63
CA GLY A 392 -9.50 27.90 4.35
C GLY A 392 -9.38 28.38 5.80
N GLY A 393 -10.45 28.98 6.34
CA GLY A 393 -10.47 29.49 7.71
C GLY A 393 -10.28 28.45 8.83
N GLY A 394 -10.29 27.17 8.50
CA GLY A 394 -10.08 26.03 9.42
C GLY A 394 -8.65 25.48 9.44
N ALA A 395 -7.72 26.06 8.69
CA ALA A 395 -6.37 25.52 8.55
C ALA A 395 -5.52 25.59 9.86
N ASN A 396 -5.86 26.45 10.81
CA ASN A 396 -5.20 26.59 12.11
C ASN A 396 -3.66 26.57 12.05
N GLY A 397 -3.07 27.23 11.03
CA GLY A 397 -1.62 27.27 10.84
C GLY A 397 -1.03 26.05 10.11
N ILE A 398 -1.84 25.10 9.67
CA ILE A 398 -1.39 23.99 8.82
C ILE A 398 -1.07 24.53 7.42
N THR A 399 0.12 24.24 6.94
CA THR A 399 0.62 24.70 5.64
C THR A 399 0.13 23.82 4.49
N SER A 400 0.15 24.35 3.24
CA SER A 400 -0.15 23.52 2.04
C SER A 400 0.73 22.28 1.96
N GLY A 401 2.01 22.36 2.36
CA GLY A 401 2.91 21.18 2.38
C GLY A 401 2.45 20.10 3.35
N GLN A 402 1.98 20.49 4.54
CA GLN A 402 1.42 19.53 5.50
C GLN A 402 0.08 18.95 5.02
N PHE A 403 -0.75 19.75 4.32
CA PHE A 403 -1.95 19.21 3.69
C PHE A 403 -1.64 18.24 2.56
N LEU A 404 -0.59 18.48 1.77
CA LEU A 404 -0.13 17.53 0.74
C LEU A 404 0.20 16.15 1.34
N GLU A 405 0.90 16.14 2.48
CA GLU A 405 1.19 14.87 3.19
C GLU A 405 -0.07 14.14 3.64
N MET A 406 -1.10 14.89 4.11
CA MET A 406 -2.38 14.30 4.55
C MET A 406 -3.27 13.86 3.40
N LEU A 407 -3.18 14.54 2.26
CA LEU A 407 -3.99 14.27 1.07
C LEU A 407 -3.45 13.11 0.24
N ASP A 408 -2.13 12.84 0.28
CA ASP A 408 -1.53 11.81 -0.54
C ASP A 408 -1.90 10.40 -0.04
N PRO A 409 -2.75 9.66 -0.79
CA PRO A 409 -3.16 8.32 -0.38
C PRO A 409 -2.01 7.30 -0.38
N ASN A 410 -0.87 7.61 -1.04
CA ASN A 410 0.30 6.74 -1.03
C ASN A 410 1.04 6.76 0.32
N ASN A 411 0.79 7.78 1.17
CA ASN A 411 1.32 7.84 2.53
C ASN A 411 0.57 6.91 3.49
N VAL A 412 -0.51 6.27 3.04
CA VAL A 412 -1.36 5.40 3.88
C VAL A 412 -1.27 3.96 3.40
N GLN A 413 -0.64 3.12 4.19
CA GLN A 413 -0.41 1.72 3.83
C GLN A 413 -1.70 0.89 3.98
N TYR A 414 -1.98 0.04 2.98
CA TYR A 414 -3.07 -0.95 3.05
C TYR A 414 -2.84 -1.95 4.19
N GLY A 415 -3.92 -2.26 4.91
CA GLY A 415 -3.87 -3.16 6.06
C GLY A 415 -3.60 -2.43 7.38
N THR A 416 -3.28 -1.12 7.37
CA THR A 416 -3.12 -0.32 8.60
C THR A 416 -4.45 0.26 9.06
N GLN A 417 -4.50 0.65 10.33
CA GLN A 417 -5.68 1.29 10.90
C GLN A 417 -6.07 2.61 10.18
N GLU A 418 -5.08 3.34 9.66
CA GLU A 418 -5.27 4.60 8.94
C GLU A 418 -5.98 4.40 7.61
N TYR A 419 -5.87 3.20 7.00
CA TYR A 419 -6.49 2.90 5.71
C TYR A 419 -8.01 2.89 5.76
N TYR A 420 -8.62 2.71 6.95
CA TYR A 420 -10.07 2.80 7.11
C TYR A 420 -10.66 4.17 6.75
N GLN A 421 -9.84 5.21 6.61
CA GLN A 421 -10.30 6.50 6.10
C GLN A 421 -10.88 6.44 4.69
N PHE A 422 -10.49 5.45 3.89
CA PHE A 422 -10.98 5.21 2.53
C PHE A 422 -12.14 4.22 2.47
N ALA A 423 -12.59 3.67 3.61
CA ALA A 423 -13.72 2.75 3.65
C ALA A 423 -14.99 3.43 3.13
N VAL A 424 -15.72 2.76 2.25
CA VAL A 424 -17.01 3.24 1.73
C VAL A 424 -18.07 3.03 2.82
N LEU A 425 -18.45 4.12 3.47
CA LEU A 425 -19.33 4.12 4.65
C LEU A 425 -20.79 3.77 4.30
N THR A 426 -21.15 3.83 3.02
CA THR A 426 -22.48 3.52 2.48
C THR A 426 -22.59 2.10 1.92
N ASN A 427 -21.65 1.21 2.23
CA ASN A 427 -21.78 -0.21 1.87
C ASN A 427 -22.84 -0.97 2.68
N GLY A 428 -23.43 -0.31 3.68
CA GLY A 428 -24.43 -0.89 4.56
C GLY A 428 -23.84 -1.77 5.66
N TYR A 429 -24.68 -2.65 6.18
CA TYR A 429 -24.37 -3.54 7.28
C TYR A 429 -23.27 -4.56 6.92
N SER A 430 -22.16 -4.56 7.66
CA SER A 430 -21.01 -5.43 7.41
C SER A 430 -21.11 -6.83 8.03
N GLY A 431 -22.17 -7.09 8.79
CA GLY A 431 -22.43 -8.39 9.41
C GLY A 431 -21.85 -8.55 10.82
N MET A 432 -21.50 -7.47 11.52
CA MET A 432 -21.14 -7.54 12.94
C MET A 432 -22.34 -7.90 13.79
N SER A 433 -22.20 -8.80 14.76
CA SER A 433 -23.28 -9.08 15.72
C SER A 433 -23.39 -7.99 16.79
N ALA A 434 -24.58 -7.84 17.37
CA ALA A 434 -24.77 -6.92 18.51
C ALA A 434 -23.84 -7.26 19.68
N ALA A 435 -23.65 -8.55 19.96
CA ALA A 435 -22.74 -9.00 21.00
C ALA A 435 -21.28 -8.60 20.77
N GLN A 436 -20.80 -8.63 19.52
CA GLN A 436 -19.44 -8.18 19.18
C GLN A 436 -19.28 -6.67 19.41
N LEU A 437 -20.27 -5.86 18.96
CA LEU A 437 -20.25 -4.41 19.19
C LEU A 437 -20.33 -4.08 20.68
N ASP A 438 -21.25 -4.72 21.43
CA ASP A 438 -21.44 -4.51 22.88
C ASP A 438 -20.21 -4.94 23.68
N SER A 439 -19.56 -6.04 23.30
CA SER A 439 -18.31 -6.51 23.90
C SER A 439 -17.18 -5.50 23.71
N TYR A 440 -17.03 -4.94 22.50
CA TYR A 440 -16.04 -3.92 22.21
C TYR A 440 -16.26 -2.64 23.02
N ILE A 441 -17.51 -2.18 23.12
CA ILE A 441 -17.88 -1.03 23.95
C ILE A 441 -17.55 -1.30 25.41
N ALA A 442 -18.01 -2.42 25.94
CA ALA A 442 -17.89 -2.76 27.37
C ALA A 442 -16.43 -2.89 27.82
N TYR A 443 -15.58 -3.46 26.96
CA TYR A 443 -14.15 -3.62 27.23
C TYR A 443 -13.42 -2.28 27.29
N ASN A 444 -13.70 -1.35 26.36
CA ASN A 444 -12.92 -0.14 26.18
C ASN A 444 -13.47 1.10 26.91
N CYS A 445 -14.76 1.15 27.28
CA CYS A 445 -15.34 2.34 27.91
C CYS A 445 -14.98 2.53 29.39
N ALA A 446 -14.46 1.52 30.07
CA ALA A 446 -14.22 1.54 31.53
C ALA A 446 -13.29 2.69 31.97
N TYR A 447 -12.23 2.98 31.20
CA TYR A 447 -11.33 4.09 31.47
C TYR A 447 -12.05 5.45 31.36
N SER A 448 -12.84 5.65 30.31
CA SER A 448 -13.61 6.87 30.12
C SER A 448 -14.67 7.05 31.18
N GLU A 449 -15.36 5.98 31.56
CA GLU A 449 -16.33 6.01 32.68
C GLU A 449 -15.68 6.48 33.98
N SER A 450 -14.50 5.96 34.29
CA SER A 450 -13.73 6.40 35.47
C SER A 450 -13.30 7.86 35.36
N SER A 451 -12.80 8.29 34.19
CA SER A 451 -12.30 9.65 33.96
C SER A 451 -13.41 10.70 33.99
N TYR A 452 -14.56 10.39 33.39
CA TYR A 452 -15.70 11.31 33.34
C TYR A 452 -16.63 11.19 34.55
N GLY A 453 -16.49 10.15 35.38
CA GLY A 453 -17.39 9.86 36.49
C GLY A 453 -18.85 9.58 36.04
N ARG A 454 -19.00 9.03 34.81
CA ARG A 454 -20.32 8.78 34.19
C ARG A 454 -20.33 7.43 33.50
N THR A 455 -21.46 6.73 33.57
CA THR A 455 -21.67 5.51 32.82
C THR A 455 -21.84 5.83 31.32
N SER A 456 -21.23 5.03 30.45
CA SER A 456 -21.36 5.18 29.01
C SER A 456 -22.79 4.97 28.51
N GLY A 457 -23.35 5.95 27.82
CA GLY A 457 -24.65 5.85 27.15
C GLY A 457 -24.63 4.89 25.94
N LEU A 458 -23.46 4.41 25.52
CA LEU A 458 -23.31 3.47 24.40
C LEU A 458 -23.39 1.99 24.86
N ARG A 459 -23.34 1.68 26.15
CA ARG A 459 -23.43 0.29 26.65
C ARG A 459 -24.72 -0.38 26.20
N GLY A 460 -24.59 -1.58 25.61
CA GLY A 460 -25.73 -2.37 25.13
C GLY A 460 -26.41 -1.80 23.87
N MET A 461 -25.77 -0.87 23.15
CA MET A 461 -26.36 -0.24 21.97
C MET A 461 -26.03 -0.96 20.65
N GLY A 462 -25.35 -2.11 20.67
CA GLY A 462 -25.00 -2.87 19.47
C GLY A 462 -26.18 -3.12 18.53
N THR A 463 -27.35 -3.49 19.09
CA THR A 463 -28.58 -3.68 18.31
C THR A 463 -29.05 -2.37 17.64
N ALA A 464 -28.91 -1.22 18.31
CA ALA A 464 -29.31 0.07 17.72
C ALA A 464 -28.43 0.48 16.54
N PHE A 465 -27.12 0.23 16.63
CA PHE A 465 -26.19 0.47 15.51
C PHE A 465 -26.49 -0.43 14.30
N ILE A 466 -26.80 -1.71 14.52
CA ILE A 466 -27.20 -2.63 13.45
C ILE A 466 -28.52 -2.20 12.80
N GLU A 467 -29.50 -1.79 13.60
CA GLU A 467 -30.78 -1.28 13.11
C GLU A 467 -30.59 -0.02 12.26
N ALA A 468 -29.75 0.92 12.75
CA ALA A 468 -29.40 2.12 12.00
C ALA A 468 -28.69 1.78 10.66
N ALA A 469 -27.73 0.84 10.70
CA ALA A 469 -27.02 0.40 9.50
C ALA A 469 -27.96 -0.19 8.45
N LYS A 470 -28.87 -1.08 8.86
CA LYS A 470 -29.84 -1.71 7.97
C LYS A 470 -30.89 -0.74 7.44
N THR A 471 -31.30 0.24 8.26
CA THR A 471 -32.32 1.22 7.91
C THR A 471 -31.78 2.25 6.91
N TYR A 472 -30.57 2.71 7.12
CA TYR A 472 -30.01 3.85 6.37
C TYR A 472 -28.89 3.47 5.39
N GLY A 473 -28.52 2.19 5.30
CA GLY A 473 -27.46 1.73 4.41
C GLY A 473 -26.06 2.24 4.80
N ILE A 474 -25.82 2.49 6.10
CA ILE A 474 -24.54 3.00 6.62
C ILE A 474 -23.85 1.87 7.37
N ASN A 475 -22.52 1.80 7.33
CA ASN A 475 -21.76 0.80 8.06
C ASN A 475 -21.91 0.98 9.58
N GLU A 476 -22.27 -0.10 10.30
CA GLU A 476 -22.53 -0.07 11.74
C GLU A 476 -21.29 0.23 12.57
N VAL A 477 -20.13 -0.27 12.12
CA VAL A 477 -18.85 -0.04 12.81
C VAL A 477 -18.42 1.40 12.68
N TYR A 478 -18.64 2.02 11.49
CA TYR A 478 -18.41 3.45 11.32
C TYR A 478 -19.32 4.28 12.25
N LEU A 479 -20.63 3.98 12.27
CA LEU A 479 -21.57 4.72 13.14
C LEU A 479 -21.13 4.63 14.61
N LEU A 480 -20.79 3.43 15.08
CA LEU A 480 -20.27 3.23 16.44
C LEU A 480 -18.96 3.99 16.67
N SER A 481 -18.00 3.87 15.75
CA SER A 481 -16.68 4.50 15.89
C SER A 481 -16.76 6.02 15.92
N HIS A 482 -17.63 6.60 15.12
CA HIS A 482 -17.89 8.03 15.12
C HIS A 482 -18.54 8.48 16.44
N ALA A 483 -19.54 7.75 16.92
CA ALA A 483 -20.16 8.02 18.23
C ALA A 483 -19.14 7.92 19.37
N ILE A 484 -18.29 6.92 19.38
CA ILE A 484 -17.22 6.74 20.37
C ILE A 484 -16.27 7.95 20.36
N TRP A 485 -15.78 8.34 19.17
CA TRP A 485 -14.83 9.43 19.04
C TRP A 485 -15.40 10.77 19.52
N GLU A 486 -16.61 11.11 19.10
CA GLU A 486 -17.25 12.40 19.44
C GLU A 486 -17.71 12.49 20.90
N SER A 487 -18.00 11.35 21.53
CA SER A 487 -18.62 11.32 22.86
C SER A 487 -17.68 10.86 23.97
N GLY A 488 -16.40 10.59 23.67
CA GLY A 488 -15.49 10.00 24.66
C GLY A 488 -16.05 8.68 25.21
N TRP A 489 -16.31 7.72 24.30
CA TRP A 489 -16.90 6.42 24.64
C TRP A 489 -18.32 6.50 25.24
N GLY A 490 -19.10 7.52 24.87
CA GLY A 490 -20.44 7.71 25.38
C GLY A 490 -20.52 8.32 26.79
N CYS A 491 -19.41 8.87 27.30
CA CYS A 491 -19.28 9.39 28.66
C CYS A 491 -19.35 10.93 28.75
N SER A 492 -19.31 11.65 27.58
CA SER A 492 -19.45 13.11 27.57
C SER A 492 -20.83 13.54 28.14
N GLU A 493 -20.96 14.79 28.55
CA GLU A 493 -22.18 15.32 29.13
C GLU A 493 -23.41 15.23 28.21
N LEU A 494 -23.21 15.37 26.91
CA LEU A 494 -24.26 15.20 25.90
C LEU A 494 -24.63 13.74 25.67
N ALA A 495 -23.66 12.84 25.80
CA ALA A 495 -23.83 11.42 25.51
C ALA A 495 -24.34 10.60 26.68
N SER A 496 -23.97 10.96 27.92
CA SER A 496 -24.49 10.31 29.15
C SER A 496 -25.95 10.63 29.46
N GLY A 497 -26.51 11.62 28.76
CA GLY A 497 -27.91 12.04 28.89
C GLY A 497 -28.09 13.30 29.72
N TRP A 498 -28.86 14.22 29.19
CA TRP A 498 -29.29 15.42 29.89
C TRP A 498 -30.77 15.35 30.26
N THR A 499 -31.08 15.45 31.55
CA THR A 499 -32.44 15.47 32.06
C THR A 499 -32.73 16.85 32.66
N PRO A 500 -33.62 17.64 32.05
CA PRO A 500 -33.96 18.96 32.58
C PRO A 500 -34.75 18.83 33.89
N ASP A 501 -34.53 19.78 34.80
CA ASP A 501 -35.17 19.91 36.09
C ASP A 501 -36.55 20.60 36.05
N LYS A 502 -36.89 21.18 34.91
CA LYS A 502 -38.18 21.86 34.62
C LYS A 502 -38.46 21.87 33.13
N ASP A 503 -39.74 22.07 32.77
CA ASP A 503 -40.16 22.31 31.39
C ASP A 503 -39.59 23.60 30.85
N GLY A 504 -39.38 23.62 29.54
CA GLY A 504 -38.86 24.80 28.86
C GLY A 504 -38.87 24.64 27.32
N THR A 505 -38.19 25.57 26.66
CA THR A 505 -38.04 25.55 25.20
C THR A 505 -36.59 25.84 24.81
N VAL A 506 -36.18 25.21 23.71
CA VAL A 506 -34.93 25.56 23.01
C VAL A 506 -35.26 26.17 21.65
N VAL A 507 -34.40 27.03 21.14
CA VAL A 507 -34.55 27.66 19.81
C VAL A 507 -33.47 27.12 18.86
N VAL A 508 -33.90 26.58 17.73
CA VAL A 508 -32.99 26.12 16.67
C VAL A 508 -33.44 26.72 15.35
N ASN A 509 -32.56 27.49 14.71
CA ASN A 509 -32.87 28.20 13.44
C ASN A 509 -34.17 29.02 13.54
N GLY A 510 -34.34 29.77 14.63
CA GLY A 510 -35.50 30.66 14.84
C GLY A 510 -36.80 29.94 15.19
N LYS A 511 -36.84 28.61 15.32
CA LYS A 511 -38.02 27.83 15.73
C LYS A 511 -37.84 27.31 17.14
N SER A 512 -38.92 27.41 17.97
CA SER A 512 -38.96 26.93 19.33
C SER A 512 -39.40 25.47 19.39
N TYR A 513 -38.74 24.68 20.23
CA TYR A 513 -39.02 23.26 20.48
C TYR A 513 -39.15 23.04 21.98
N PRO A 514 -40.24 22.44 22.46
CA PRO A 514 -40.45 22.21 23.89
C PRO A 514 -39.59 21.02 24.37
N TYR A 515 -39.11 21.12 25.62
CA TYR A 515 -38.56 19.99 26.36
C TYR A 515 -39.28 19.89 27.72
N TYR A 516 -39.27 18.66 28.29
CA TYR A 516 -40.09 18.35 29.45
C TYR A 516 -39.23 17.86 30.61
N GLN A 517 -39.58 18.26 31.80
CA GLN A 517 -39.01 17.82 33.07
C GLN A 517 -38.98 16.28 33.15
N GLY A 518 -37.86 15.72 33.60
CA GLY A 518 -37.69 14.28 33.74
C GLY A 518 -37.48 13.48 32.45
N THR A 519 -37.59 14.13 31.28
CA THR A 519 -37.26 13.48 30.02
C THR A 519 -35.77 13.61 29.75
N THR A 520 -35.07 12.48 29.52
CA THR A 520 -33.63 12.49 29.22
C THR A 520 -33.38 12.57 27.73
N TYR A 521 -32.47 13.45 27.29
CA TYR A 521 -32.08 13.67 25.90
C TYR A 521 -30.61 13.30 25.71
N TYR A 522 -30.28 12.66 24.58
CA TYR A 522 -28.95 12.11 24.26
C TYR A 522 -28.40 12.66 22.95
N ASN A 523 -27.09 12.88 22.87
CA ASN A 523 -26.43 13.24 21.62
C ASN A 523 -24.99 12.68 21.61
N PHE A 524 -24.77 11.60 20.86
CA PHE A 524 -23.48 10.90 20.78
C PHE A 524 -22.50 11.48 19.78
N TYR A 525 -22.96 12.32 18.86
CA TYR A 525 -22.17 12.79 17.72
C TYR A 525 -21.87 14.30 17.76
N GLY A 526 -22.24 14.97 18.83
CA GLY A 526 -22.04 16.41 18.95
C GLY A 526 -22.82 17.24 17.92
N ILE A 527 -23.85 16.67 17.28
CA ILE A 527 -24.62 17.38 16.24
C ILE A 527 -25.27 18.62 16.85
N GLY A 528 -25.00 19.80 16.23
CA GLY A 528 -25.47 21.10 16.73
C GLY A 528 -24.64 21.70 17.87
N ALA A 529 -23.57 21.04 18.28
CA ALA A 529 -22.62 21.58 19.25
C ALA A 529 -21.57 22.42 18.54
N TYR A 530 -21.67 23.73 18.61
CA TYR A 530 -20.69 24.67 18.02
C TYR A 530 -19.78 25.22 19.13
N ASP A 531 -18.55 25.61 18.79
CA ASP A 531 -17.51 26.07 19.73
C ASP A 531 -18.01 27.14 20.72
N SER A 532 -18.87 28.05 20.28
CA SER A 532 -19.40 29.13 21.10
C SER A 532 -20.49 28.69 22.10
N ASN A 533 -21.14 27.52 21.88
CA ASN A 533 -22.28 27.06 22.69
C ASN A 533 -22.47 25.53 22.65
N ALA A 534 -21.39 24.77 22.71
CA ALA A 534 -21.37 23.32 22.46
C ALA A 534 -22.45 22.53 23.24
N LEU A 535 -22.58 22.75 24.55
CA LEU A 535 -23.57 22.06 25.37
C LEU A 535 -25.01 22.47 25.06
N SER A 536 -25.27 23.78 24.99
CA SER A 536 -26.63 24.28 24.75
C SER A 536 -27.11 23.99 23.34
N GLY A 537 -26.21 24.09 22.32
CA GLY A 537 -26.51 23.75 20.95
C GLY A 537 -26.77 22.25 20.75
N GLY A 538 -25.91 21.39 21.34
CA GLY A 538 -26.07 19.95 21.29
C GLY A 538 -27.34 19.45 22.00
N ARG A 539 -27.68 20.05 23.15
CA ARG A 539 -28.97 19.80 23.84
C ARG A 539 -30.17 20.25 23.02
N ALA A 540 -30.10 21.45 22.45
CA ALA A 540 -31.16 21.99 21.62
C ALA A 540 -31.41 21.10 20.39
N MET A 541 -30.36 20.56 19.76
CA MET A 541 -30.50 19.63 18.66
C MET A 541 -31.14 18.31 19.11
N ALA A 542 -30.73 17.74 20.24
CA ALA A 542 -31.32 16.51 20.79
C ALA A 542 -32.83 16.68 21.06
N VAL A 543 -33.23 17.84 21.62
CA VAL A 543 -34.66 18.19 21.83
C VAL A 543 -35.40 18.32 20.51
N LYS A 544 -34.85 19.08 19.55
CA LYS A 544 -35.46 19.29 18.24
C LYS A 544 -35.69 17.96 17.51
N GLN A 545 -34.78 17.02 17.62
CA GLN A 545 -34.83 15.73 16.94
C GLN A 545 -35.58 14.65 17.74
N GLY A 546 -35.97 14.94 18.97
CA GLY A 546 -36.69 13.99 19.85
C GLY A 546 -35.79 12.80 20.28
N TRP A 547 -34.50 13.03 20.50
CA TRP A 547 -33.56 11.97 20.90
C TRP A 547 -33.67 11.66 22.39
N THR A 548 -34.83 11.10 22.80
CA THR A 548 -35.21 10.84 24.19
C THR A 548 -34.76 9.47 24.72
N SER A 549 -33.99 8.73 23.92
CA SER A 549 -33.34 7.50 24.37
C SER A 549 -32.03 7.31 23.59
N PRO A 550 -31.06 6.51 24.10
CA PRO A 550 -29.83 6.19 23.39
C PRO A 550 -30.10 5.63 21.97
N LYS A 551 -31.06 4.73 21.84
CA LYS A 551 -31.46 4.16 20.53
C LYS A 551 -31.96 5.24 19.57
N LEU A 552 -32.84 6.14 19.99
CA LEU A 552 -33.37 7.22 19.15
C LEU A 552 -32.26 8.20 18.75
N ALA A 553 -31.29 8.45 19.62
CA ALA A 553 -30.11 9.28 19.29
C ALA A 553 -29.24 8.63 18.24
N VAL A 554 -29.00 7.32 18.29
CA VAL A 554 -28.23 6.58 17.26
C VAL A 554 -28.95 6.60 15.92
N LEU A 555 -30.24 6.24 15.88
CA LEU A 555 -31.04 6.21 14.64
C LEU A 555 -31.20 7.60 14.01
N GLY A 556 -31.52 8.60 14.83
CA GLY A 556 -31.72 9.97 14.35
C GLY A 556 -30.41 10.60 13.85
N ALA A 557 -29.29 10.36 14.53
CA ALA A 557 -28.00 10.81 14.08
C ALA A 557 -27.57 10.13 12.78
N ALA A 558 -27.79 8.82 12.62
CA ALA A 558 -27.50 8.11 11.37
C ALA A 558 -28.28 8.71 10.18
N SER A 559 -29.57 9.00 10.33
CA SER A 559 -30.37 9.70 9.33
C SER A 559 -29.81 11.09 8.98
N TRP A 560 -29.39 11.82 10.01
CA TRP A 560 -28.82 13.16 9.84
C TRP A 560 -27.48 13.12 9.10
N ILE A 561 -26.57 12.20 9.48
CA ILE A 561 -25.26 11.98 8.84
C ILE A 561 -25.45 11.60 7.37
N LEU A 562 -26.38 10.67 7.09
CA LEU A 562 -26.70 10.28 5.71
C LEU A 562 -27.06 11.47 4.85
N SER A 563 -27.97 12.31 5.32
CA SER A 563 -28.53 13.43 4.55
C SER A 563 -27.55 14.59 4.39
N ASN A 564 -26.72 14.86 5.41
CA ASN A 564 -25.88 16.05 5.44
C ASN A 564 -24.45 15.80 4.94
N TYR A 565 -23.97 14.55 4.94
CA TYR A 565 -22.64 14.18 4.47
C TYR A 565 -22.67 13.10 3.40
N LEU A 566 -23.11 11.88 3.74
CA LEU A 566 -22.90 10.70 2.90
C LEU A 566 -23.62 10.80 1.55
N ASN A 567 -24.85 11.37 1.53
CA ASN A 567 -25.65 11.58 0.33
C ASN A 567 -25.91 13.07 0.03
N ARG A 568 -25.02 13.94 0.44
CA ARG A 568 -25.14 15.39 0.23
C ARG A 568 -25.28 15.72 -1.27
N ALA A 569 -26.24 16.61 -1.62
CA ALA A 569 -26.53 16.99 -3.02
C ALA A 569 -25.34 17.69 -3.73
N GLY A 570 -24.49 18.41 -2.97
CA GLY A 570 -23.29 19.09 -3.51
C GLY A 570 -22.17 18.14 -3.91
N GLY A 571 -22.18 16.92 -3.40
CA GLY A 571 -21.21 15.85 -3.59
C GLY A 571 -21.23 14.91 -2.38
N PRO A 572 -21.46 13.61 -2.60
CA PRO A 572 -21.49 12.63 -1.50
C PRO A 572 -20.09 12.50 -0.86
N GLN A 573 -20.04 12.56 0.47
CA GLN A 573 -18.83 12.38 1.26
C GLN A 573 -18.87 11.01 1.95
N ASN A 574 -18.83 9.96 1.16
CA ASN A 574 -19.08 8.59 1.60
C ASN A 574 -17.84 7.84 2.14
N THR A 575 -16.77 8.55 2.42
CA THR A 575 -15.58 8.07 3.15
C THR A 575 -15.19 9.11 4.19
N LEU A 576 -14.46 8.71 5.24
CA LEU A 576 -13.93 9.66 6.22
C LEU A 576 -13.00 10.68 5.55
N TYR A 577 -12.23 10.23 4.56
CA TYR A 577 -11.36 11.10 3.77
C TYR A 577 -12.16 12.21 3.07
N LEU A 578 -13.27 11.88 2.39
CA LEU A 578 -14.11 12.87 1.72
C LEU A 578 -14.89 13.77 2.70
N MET A 579 -15.25 13.25 3.87
CA MET A 579 -15.84 14.07 4.94
C MET A 579 -14.87 15.13 5.45
N LYS A 580 -13.56 14.83 5.43
CA LYS A 580 -12.51 15.77 5.86
C LYS A 580 -12.11 16.76 4.78
N PHE A 581 -11.98 16.34 3.51
CA PHE A 581 -11.33 17.14 2.47
C PHE A 581 -12.27 17.65 1.38
N ASP A 582 -13.51 17.23 1.31
CA ASP A 582 -14.54 17.61 0.29
C ASP A 582 -13.97 17.75 -1.14
N VAL A 583 -13.16 16.77 -1.56
CA VAL A 583 -12.51 16.79 -2.89
C VAL A 583 -13.53 16.95 -4.03
N ILE A 584 -14.73 16.41 -3.85
CA ILE A 584 -15.81 16.49 -4.85
C ILE A 584 -16.32 17.92 -4.99
N GLY A 585 -16.51 18.65 -3.89
CA GLY A 585 -16.92 20.05 -3.91
C GLY A 585 -15.85 20.94 -4.55
N ALA A 586 -14.59 20.71 -4.16
CA ALA A 586 -13.43 21.42 -4.72
C ALA A 586 -13.29 21.20 -6.23
N ALA A 587 -13.36 19.93 -6.70
CA ALA A 587 -13.26 19.59 -8.12
C ALA A 587 -14.40 20.20 -8.98
N LYS A 588 -15.54 20.50 -8.39
CA LYS A 588 -16.67 21.18 -9.05
C LYS A 588 -16.58 22.72 -8.98
N GLY A 589 -15.56 23.27 -8.35
CA GLY A 589 -15.43 24.72 -8.15
C GLY A 589 -16.39 25.30 -7.11
N ASN A 590 -17.02 24.48 -6.27
CA ASN A 590 -17.96 24.91 -5.23
C ASN A 590 -17.28 25.32 -3.92
N GLY A 591 -15.94 25.35 -3.89
CA GLY A 591 -15.16 25.46 -2.66
C GLY A 591 -15.16 24.16 -1.87
N ILE A 592 -14.73 24.23 -0.61
CA ILE A 592 -14.70 23.09 0.31
C ILE A 592 -15.78 23.25 1.38
N TRP A 593 -16.52 22.18 1.60
CA TRP A 593 -17.48 22.05 2.69
C TRP A 593 -17.29 20.71 3.36
N HIS A 594 -16.66 20.66 4.51
CA HIS A 594 -16.22 19.44 5.16
C HIS A 594 -16.42 19.47 6.67
N GLN A 595 -16.18 18.32 7.30
CA GLN A 595 -16.11 18.23 8.75
C GLN A 595 -14.98 19.11 9.28
N TYR A 596 -15.35 20.06 10.15
CA TYR A 596 -14.38 20.92 10.79
C TYR A 596 -13.57 20.14 11.83
N CYS A 597 -12.24 20.27 11.81
CA CYS A 597 -11.35 19.68 12.79
C CYS A 597 -10.11 20.57 12.99
N THR A 598 -9.95 21.08 14.22
CA THR A 598 -8.83 21.94 14.60
C THR A 598 -7.48 21.20 14.61
N GLY A 599 -7.48 19.89 14.80
CA GLY A 599 -6.29 19.04 14.87
C GLY A 599 -5.86 18.41 13.54
N GLY A 600 -6.09 19.08 12.39
CA GLY A 600 -5.69 18.55 11.09
C GLY A 600 -6.40 17.24 10.74
N ASN A 601 -5.67 16.10 10.72
CA ASN A 601 -6.21 14.80 10.35
C ASN A 601 -6.63 13.92 11.56
N THR A 602 -6.54 14.43 12.79
CA THR A 602 -6.76 13.64 14.02
C THR A 602 -8.16 13.03 14.09
N TRP A 603 -9.19 13.73 13.60
CA TRP A 603 -10.55 13.23 13.55
C TRP A 603 -10.69 11.98 12.65
N VAL A 604 -10.14 12.04 11.45
CA VAL A 604 -10.14 10.93 10.48
C VAL A 604 -9.41 9.72 11.06
N LEU A 605 -8.18 9.96 11.55
CA LEU A 605 -7.33 8.90 12.08
C LEU A 605 -7.90 8.29 13.36
N GLY A 606 -8.54 9.10 14.21
CA GLY A 606 -9.18 8.64 15.42
C GLY A 606 -10.35 7.68 15.15
N ILE A 607 -11.25 8.05 14.26
CA ILE A 607 -12.38 7.18 13.87
C ILE A 607 -11.87 5.93 13.15
N SER A 608 -10.89 6.07 12.23
CA SER A 608 -10.27 4.94 11.53
C SER A 608 -9.67 3.92 12.49
N ARG A 609 -8.96 4.39 13.53
CA ARG A 609 -8.38 3.54 14.57
C ARG A 609 -9.45 2.77 15.36
N VAL A 610 -10.55 3.44 15.73
CA VAL A 610 -11.66 2.77 16.43
C VAL A 610 -12.34 1.74 15.53
N MET A 611 -12.54 2.04 14.24
CA MET A 611 -13.07 1.07 13.25
C MET A 611 -12.18 -0.17 13.17
N HIS A 612 -10.88 0.01 13.00
CA HIS A 612 -9.91 -1.08 12.96
C HIS A 612 -9.98 -1.93 14.23
N GLY A 613 -9.89 -1.29 15.42
CA GLY A 613 -9.96 -1.99 16.70
C GLY A 613 -11.25 -2.79 16.88
N CYS A 614 -12.39 -2.27 16.40
CA CYS A 614 -13.66 -2.96 16.47
C CYS A 614 -13.68 -4.24 15.60
N TYR A 615 -13.19 -4.19 14.38
CA TYR A 615 -13.10 -5.37 13.51
C TYR A 615 -12.09 -6.39 14.03
N VAL A 616 -10.91 -5.96 14.48
CA VAL A 616 -9.89 -6.86 15.06
C VAL A 616 -10.41 -7.56 16.32
N ASN A 617 -11.08 -6.84 17.21
CA ASN A 617 -11.71 -7.44 18.40
C ASN A 617 -12.75 -8.51 18.05
N ALA A 618 -13.39 -8.38 16.90
CA ALA A 618 -14.34 -9.37 16.38
C ALA A 618 -13.68 -10.52 15.61
N GLY A 619 -12.35 -10.59 15.54
CA GLY A 619 -11.60 -11.61 14.81
C GLY A 619 -11.67 -11.46 13.29
N ARG A 620 -11.93 -10.24 12.78
CA ARG A 620 -12.00 -9.97 11.34
C ARG A 620 -10.72 -9.32 10.85
N SER A 621 -10.13 -9.90 9.80
CA SER A 621 -9.03 -9.29 9.07
C SER A 621 -9.52 -8.16 8.16
N PHE A 622 -8.58 -7.44 7.58
CA PHE A 622 -8.85 -6.37 6.63
C PHE A 622 -9.60 -6.86 5.38
N GLU A 623 -9.28 -8.07 4.92
CA GLU A 623 -9.88 -8.73 3.77
C GLU A 623 -11.26 -9.33 4.10
N SER A 624 -11.52 -9.68 5.35
CA SER A 624 -12.77 -10.35 5.81
C SER A 624 -13.77 -9.41 6.49
N ASN A 625 -13.49 -8.08 6.55
CA ASN A 625 -14.37 -7.11 7.23
C ASN A 625 -15.64 -6.73 6.43
N GLY A 626 -15.73 -7.15 5.16
CA GLY A 626 -16.88 -6.89 4.29
C GLY A 626 -16.96 -5.45 3.76
N LEU A 627 -15.88 -4.66 3.88
CA LEU A 627 -15.79 -3.30 3.36
C LEU A 627 -15.23 -3.28 1.93
N SER A 628 -15.63 -2.27 1.18
CA SER A 628 -14.89 -1.78 0.02
C SER A 628 -14.24 -0.43 0.34
N PHE A 629 -13.18 -0.12 -0.39
CA PHE A 629 -12.40 1.10 -0.20
C PHE A 629 -12.40 1.93 -1.48
N SER A 630 -12.58 3.23 -1.35
CA SER A 630 -12.53 4.20 -2.44
C SER A 630 -11.35 5.15 -2.21
N VAL A 631 -10.27 4.93 -2.94
CA VAL A 631 -9.02 5.69 -2.80
C VAL A 631 -9.02 6.85 -3.78
N PRO A 632 -8.80 8.09 -3.35
CA PRO A 632 -8.75 9.23 -4.25
C PRO A 632 -7.59 9.12 -5.24
N SER A 633 -7.85 9.56 -6.49
CA SER A 633 -6.85 9.72 -7.52
C SER A 633 -6.96 11.12 -8.08
N TYR A 634 -5.89 11.88 -7.98
CA TYR A 634 -5.81 13.27 -8.39
C TYR A 634 -5.22 13.40 -9.79
N ASN A 635 -5.57 14.49 -10.49
CA ASN A 635 -4.83 14.88 -11.69
C ASN A 635 -3.41 15.29 -11.30
N GLY A 636 -2.39 14.87 -12.08
CA GLY A 636 -0.98 15.15 -11.83
C GLY A 636 -0.58 16.61 -11.93
#